data_72d62f68843d3aff2e1d96efab205abd
#
_entry.id   72d62f68843d3aff2e1d96efab205abd
#
_cell.length_a   1.000
_cell.length_b   1.000
_cell.length_c   1.000
_cell.angle_alpha   90.00
_cell.angle_beta   90.00
_cell.angle_gamma   90.00
#
_symmetry.space_group_name_H-M   'P 1'
#
loop_
_entity.id
_entity.type
_entity.pdbx_description
1 polymer ?
#
loop_
_entity_poly.entity_id
_entity_poly.type
_entity_poly.pdbx_seq_one_letter_code
_entity_poly.pdbx_strand_id
1 'polypeptide(L)'
;FWFIVLLPFLIVSSLYLLQSEDELPPVSLLDNPPELLASAVIAKNEKGKDTIIGHYWRINRSSIKYREISPYVIDALVSTEDERYHDHSGIDFRALVRSATSFGASGGASTITQQLAKQLFKLVDREEAKGLMEKINIKAQEQIIAARLEKRFSKKEIITMYLNQFDFLYNAVGIESAANVYYNKKAIELTKLEAAMLVGMCKNPSLYNPYSFKNKNYASKIALKKNISLSKVSLNEINAARKKDSTRALDRRNQVLFQWLRNSENENEYLSSKLTRKEYDALCKKPLIVDYHSVDHKKGLAPYFRESLKNEVNSILKIKNANGTFKYAKKDGSRYDIYQDGLNIYTTLNTSLQQKAEDAVLQHLSGIDPSGKNKKVKSWQNRFNKTVKYKKDKFPFLKKTSDKTISNTIAKGRRDSERYKSLKERKVSNSDILKIFNSPTSMKIFNYTGDIDTVMTPNDSIKHNLSFLQTGLVSIEPKTGFIRAWVGGTNINYFKIDMVTNNSRQIGSTMKPFVYATALELGSVKPCTRFTKDDCQVVEVDDLGHVIKKKNNPFIPNKGNKGSNNWMANGGLLANGLIQSNNPTTAAVFGSMGPVNANKKTGGPYQLDLLLRNMNIFLSPDQLVPSMCLGTMNIPLIDLVAAQCVFANN
;
A
#
# COMPACT_ATOMS: atom_id res chain seq x y z
N PHE A 1 57.39 23.92 -8.27
CA PHE A 1 56.56 23.51 -7.10
C PHE A 1 55.23 24.26 -7.05
N TRP A 2 55.24 25.58 -7.08
CA TRP A 2 54.02 26.41 -7.04
C TRP A 2 53.11 26.18 -8.23
N PHE A 3 53.63 25.89 -9.41
CA PHE A 3 52.83 25.58 -10.62
C PHE A 3 52.06 24.27 -10.45
N ILE A 4 52.64 23.25 -9.82
CA ILE A 4 51.99 21.95 -9.54
C ILE A 4 50.91 22.13 -8.46
N VAL A 5 51.10 23.03 -7.49
CA VAL A 5 50.11 23.31 -6.45
C VAL A 5 48.94 24.16 -6.97
N LEU A 6 49.25 25.14 -7.85
CA LEU A 6 48.24 26.05 -8.42
C LEU A 6 47.48 25.48 -9.62
N LEU A 7 48.07 24.53 -10.35
CA LEU A 7 47.47 23.93 -11.54
C LEU A 7 46.08 23.31 -11.29
N PRO A 8 45.83 22.55 -10.21
CA PRO A 8 44.49 22.06 -9.89
C PRO A 8 43.49 23.19 -9.61
N PHE A 9 43.94 24.29 -8.99
CA PHE A 9 43.10 25.47 -8.75
C PHE A 9 42.76 26.21 -10.03
N LEU A 10 43.70 26.33 -10.96
CA LEU A 10 43.49 26.92 -12.27
C LEU A 10 42.57 26.09 -13.12
N ILE A 11 42.69 24.75 -13.10
CA ILE A 11 41.79 23.85 -13.80
C ILE A 11 40.38 23.96 -13.24
N VAL A 12 40.21 23.94 -11.91
CA VAL A 12 38.91 24.11 -11.29
C VAL A 12 38.32 25.49 -11.60
N SER A 13 39.12 26.57 -11.52
CA SER A 13 38.67 27.92 -11.86
C SER A 13 38.28 28.04 -13.35
N SER A 14 39.04 27.43 -14.26
CA SER A 14 38.69 27.45 -15.69
C SER A 14 37.42 26.68 -15.99
N LEU A 15 37.19 25.55 -15.29
CA LEU A 15 35.94 24.80 -15.40
C LEU A 15 34.73 25.57 -14.83
N TYR A 16 34.93 26.37 -13.78
CA TYR A 16 33.93 27.30 -13.26
C TYR A 16 33.54 28.37 -14.28
N LEU A 17 34.53 28.88 -15.02
CA LEU A 17 34.33 29.92 -16.06
C LEU A 17 33.74 29.36 -17.34
N LEU A 18 33.98 28.09 -17.65
CA LEU A 18 33.48 27.40 -18.86
C LEU A 18 32.10 26.79 -18.70
N GLN A 19 31.56 26.75 -17.46
CA GLN A 19 30.23 26.18 -17.24
C GLN A 19 29.15 27.12 -17.74
N SER A 20 28.39 26.71 -18.76
CA SER A 20 27.25 27.48 -19.27
C SER A 20 26.15 27.58 -18.22
N GLU A 21 25.46 28.72 -18.14
CA GLU A 21 24.32 28.89 -17.22
C GLU A 21 23.18 27.91 -17.53
N ASP A 22 23.08 27.42 -18.75
CA ASP A 22 22.08 26.46 -19.23
C ASP A 22 22.26 25.04 -18.63
N GLU A 23 23.48 24.70 -18.19
CA GLU A 23 23.77 23.42 -17.51
C GLU A 23 23.46 23.44 -16.01
N LEU A 24 23.16 24.60 -15.45
CA LEU A 24 22.86 24.77 -14.04
C LEU A 24 21.34 24.88 -13.81
N PRO A 25 20.82 24.39 -12.69
CA PRO A 25 19.41 24.57 -12.35
C PRO A 25 19.05 26.06 -12.35
N PRO A 26 17.87 26.42 -12.92
CA PRO A 26 17.44 27.82 -12.94
C PRO A 26 17.30 28.37 -11.50
N VAL A 27 17.64 29.63 -11.36
CA VAL A 27 17.66 30.35 -10.06
C VAL A 27 16.32 30.25 -9.34
N SER A 28 15.20 30.22 -10.06
CA SER A 28 13.84 30.04 -9.52
C SER A 28 13.64 28.71 -8.79
N LEU A 29 14.33 27.64 -9.19
CA LEU A 29 14.30 26.36 -8.47
C LEU A 29 15.10 26.38 -7.17
N LEU A 30 16.06 27.30 -7.05
CA LEU A 30 16.80 27.51 -5.81
C LEU A 30 15.95 28.26 -4.78
N ASP A 31 15.06 29.15 -5.20
CA ASP A 31 14.15 29.88 -4.31
C ASP A 31 13.04 28.98 -3.73
N ASN A 32 12.60 28.01 -4.52
CA ASN A 32 11.59 27.03 -4.13
C ASN A 32 12.07 25.63 -4.53
N PRO A 33 12.97 25.01 -3.75
CA PRO A 33 13.41 23.65 -4.01
C PRO A 33 12.20 22.70 -4.07
N PRO A 34 12.16 21.74 -5.01
CA PRO A 34 11.02 20.84 -5.16
C PRO A 34 10.80 20.02 -3.90
N GLU A 35 9.80 20.37 -3.13
CA GLU A 35 9.33 19.60 -1.98
C GLU A 35 8.32 18.55 -2.46
N LEU A 36 8.66 17.27 -2.30
CA LEU A 36 7.73 16.18 -2.51
C LEU A 36 6.95 15.94 -1.23
N LEU A 37 5.70 16.39 -1.18
CA LEU A 37 4.84 16.26 0.00
C LEU A 37 3.89 15.08 -0.14
N ALA A 38 3.77 14.27 0.91
CA ALA A 38 2.79 13.21 0.99
C ALA A 38 1.37 13.79 1.06
N SER A 39 0.42 13.23 0.29
CA SER A 39 -0.99 13.60 0.43
C SER A 39 -1.63 12.86 1.60
N ALA A 40 -2.39 13.59 2.43
CA ALA A 40 -3.09 13.04 3.59
C ALA A 40 -4.51 12.59 3.22
N VAL A 41 -4.93 11.41 3.71
CA VAL A 41 -6.32 10.95 3.66
C VAL A 41 -6.95 11.19 5.03
N ILE A 42 -8.01 11.99 5.04
CA ILE A 42 -8.63 12.51 6.24
C ILE A 42 -10.07 11.99 6.36
N ALA A 43 -10.41 11.49 7.54
CA ALA A 43 -11.76 11.06 7.91
C ALA A 43 -12.19 11.71 9.22
N LYS A 44 -13.48 11.72 9.51
CA LYS A 44 -14.01 12.27 10.76
C LYS A 44 -14.12 11.19 11.83
N ASN A 45 -13.78 11.55 13.07
CA ASN A 45 -14.06 10.69 14.22
C ASN A 45 -15.51 10.88 14.74
N GLU A 46 -15.90 10.16 15.80
CA GLU A 46 -17.24 10.27 16.41
C GLU A 46 -17.59 11.69 16.87
N LYS A 47 -16.59 12.50 17.23
CA LYS A 47 -16.76 13.90 17.66
C LYS A 47 -16.73 14.91 16.51
N GLY A 48 -16.73 14.43 15.25
CA GLY A 48 -16.65 15.27 14.06
C GLY A 48 -15.26 15.87 13.78
N LYS A 49 -14.21 15.50 14.56
CA LYS A 49 -12.84 16.00 14.40
C LYS A 49 -12.13 15.25 13.28
N ASP A 50 -11.40 15.98 12.46
CA ASP A 50 -10.57 15.44 11.41
C ASP A 50 -9.42 14.57 11.97
N THR A 51 -9.25 13.41 11.37
CA THR A 51 -8.27 12.41 11.76
C THR A 51 -7.63 11.83 10.51
N ILE A 52 -6.30 11.81 10.44
CA ILE A 52 -5.58 11.22 9.32
C ILE A 52 -5.66 9.70 9.44
N ILE A 53 -6.18 9.03 8.40
CA ILE A 53 -6.29 7.57 8.31
C ILE A 53 -5.23 6.93 7.44
N GLY A 54 -4.45 7.72 6.70
CA GLY A 54 -3.34 7.27 5.87
C GLY A 54 -2.79 8.37 4.99
N HIS A 55 -1.76 8.03 4.23
CA HIS A 55 -1.11 8.95 3.31
C HIS A 55 -0.88 8.27 1.97
N TYR A 56 -0.80 9.07 0.88
CA TYR A 56 -0.25 8.65 -0.40
C TYR A 56 1.10 9.34 -0.61
N TRP A 57 2.14 8.57 -0.88
CA TRP A 57 3.47 9.08 -1.21
C TRP A 57 4.18 8.15 -2.19
N ARG A 58 5.01 8.72 -3.04
CA ARG A 58 6.03 7.96 -3.78
C ARG A 58 7.20 7.66 -2.86
N ILE A 59 7.52 8.66 -2.05
CA ILE A 59 8.59 8.68 -1.09
C ILE A 59 7.97 9.23 0.19
N ASN A 60 7.99 8.45 1.28
CA ASN A 60 7.47 8.91 2.57
C ASN A 60 8.37 10.02 3.11
N ARG A 61 7.92 11.26 2.97
CA ARG A 61 8.64 12.45 3.40
C ARG A 61 7.74 13.29 4.29
N SER A 62 8.22 13.56 5.49
CA SER A 62 7.64 14.52 6.42
C SER A 62 8.63 15.65 6.60
N SER A 63 8.38 16.81 5.97
CA SER A 63 9.19 18.01 6.18
C SER A 63 8.92 18.57 7.57
N ILE A 64 9.97 18.81 8.34
CA ILE A 64 9.93 19.42 9.67
C ILE A 64 10.82 20.67 9.72
N LYS A 65 10.53 21.56 10.67
CA LYS A 65 11.31 22.78 10.91
C LYS A 65 12.55 22.48 11.75
N TYR A 66 13.57 23.32 11.66
CA TYR A 66 14.82 23.19 12.43
C TYR A 66 14.59 22.89 13.92
N ARG A 67 13.65 23.59 14.56
CA ARG A 67 13.30 23.43 15.99
C ARG A 67 12.65 22.08 16.35
N GLU A 68 12.21 21.33 15.34
CA GLU A 68 11.58 20.03 15.48
C GLU A 68 12.59 18.88 15.28
N ILE A 69 13.86 19.21 15.01
CA ILE A 69 14.97 18.26 14.92
C ILE A 69 15.70 18.20 16.26
N SER A 70 16.03 16.99 16.72
CA SER A 70 16.84 16.83 17.93
C SER A 70 18.21 17.51 17.77
N PRO A 71 18.66 18.32 18.75
CA PRO A 71 19.99 18.89 18.74
C PRO A 71 21.10 17.86 18.56
N TYR A 72 20.89 16.65 19.08
CA TYR A 72 21.83 15.55 18.96
C TYR A 72 22.05 15.09 17.49
N VAL A 73 21.04 15.21 16.64
CA VAL A 73 21.17 14.91 15.21
C VAL A 73 22.03 15.95 14.52
N ILE A 74 21.82 17.23 14.85
CA ILE A 74 22.56 18.35 14.27
C ILE A 74 24.03 18.27 14.68
N ASP A 75 24.30 18.10 15.99
CA ASP A 75 25.67 18.02 16.53
C ASP A 75 26.41 16.81 15.95
N ALA A 76 25.78 15.64 15.86
CA ALA A 76 26.35 14.44 15.25
C ALA A 76 26.64 14.63 13.75
N LEU A 77 25.72 15.28 13.02
CA LEU A 77 25.85 15.52 11.57
C LEU A 77 27.02 16.47 11.29
N VAL A 78 27.04 17.63 11.94
CA VAL A 78 28.11 18.62 11.78
C VAL A 78 29.46 18.01 12.16
N SER A 79 29.53 17.32 13.30
CA SER A 79 30.78 16.69 13.75
C SER A 79 31.32 15.62 12.80
N THR A 80 30.45 14.96 12.03
CA THR A 80 30.83 13.80 11.21
C THR A 80 31.04 14.14 9.75
N GLU A 81 30.14 14.92 9.18
CA GLU A 81 30.11 15.19 7.74
C GLU A 81 30.79 16.50 7.38
N ASP A 82 30.78 17.52 8.30
CA ASP A 82 31.26 18.86 7.99
C ASP A 82 31.64 19.64 9.25
N GLU A 83 32.76 19.30 9.85
CA GLU A 83 33.23 19.83 11.15
C GLU A 83 33.29 21.37 11.22
N ARG A 84 33.60 22.01 10.09
CA ARG A 84 33.67 23.47 9.94
C ARG A 84 32.48 24.05 9.19
N TYR A 85 31.33 23.43 9.28
CA TYR A 85 30.13 23.84 8.58
C TYR A 85 29.79 25.33 8.73
N HIS A 86 30.00 25.89 9.92
CA HIS A 86 29.69 27.28 10.21
C HIS A 86 30.74 28.27 9.70
N ASP A 87 31.94 27.80 9.34
CA ASP A 87 33.12 28.62 9.03
C ASP A 87 33.32 28.87 7.53
N HIS A 88 32.52 28.23 6.66
CA HIS A 88 32.68 28.38 5.23
C HIS A 88 31.32 28.63 4.52
N SER A 89 31.36 29.11 3.28
CA SER A 89 30.19 29.43 2.45
C SER A 89 29.94 28.35 1.35
N GLY A 90 29.70 27.10 1.78
CA GLY A 90 29.40 25.97 0.91
C GLY A 90 30.61 25.18 0.40
N ILE A 91 31.81 25.75 0.43
CA ILE A 91 33.07 25.10 0.05
C ILE A 91 34.08 25.25 1.17
N ASP A 92 34.55 24.12 1.71
CA ASP A 92 35.62 24.09 2.69
C ASP A 92 36.99 23.92 2.02
N PHE A 93 37.64 25.05 1.72
CA PHE A 93 38.96 25.06 1.06
C PHE A 93 40.04 24.33 1.87
N ARG A 94 40.02 24.40 3.20
CA ARG A 94 40.98 23.69 4.06
C ARG A 94 40.80 22.18 3.94
N ALA A 95 39.57 21.69 3.90
CA ALA A 95 39.30 20.28 3.68
C ALA A 95 39.71 19.83 2.27
N LEU A 96 39.53 20.66 1.24
CA LEU A 96 39.99 20.39 -0.11
C LEU A 96 41.50 20.22 -0.18
N VAL A 97 42.26 21.14 0.40
CA VAL A 97 43.74 21.07 0.45
C VAL A 97 44.17 19.82 1.22
N ARG A 98 43.59 19.55 2.39
CA ARG A 98 43.89 18.34 3.19
C ARG A 98 43.62 17.07 2.40
N SER A 99 42.49 16.97 1.71
CA SER A 99 42.13 15.80 0.91
C SER A 99 43.07 15.60 -0.29
N ALA A 100 43.47 16.69 -0.94
CA ALA A 100 44.42 16.65 -2.06
C ALA A 100 45.82 16.19 -1.61
N THR A 101 46.34 16.72 -0.48
CA THR A 101 47.65 16.36 0.04
C THR A 101 47.73 14.95 0.63
N SER A 102 46.60 14.42 1.14
CA SER A 102 46.52 13.06 1.69
C SER A 102 46.04 12.01 0.70
N PHE A 103 45.87 12.35 -0.58
CA PHE A 103 45.26 11.46 -1.60
C PHE A 103 43.94 10.83 -1.14
N GLY A 104 43.16 11.59 -0.35
CA GLY A 104 41.87 11.13 0.19
C GLY A 104 41.95 10.27 1.46
N ALA A 105 43.13 9.93 1.96
CA ALA A 105 43.31 9.10 3.16
C ALA A 105 42.80 9.80 4.44
N SER A 106 42.84 11.14 4.49
CA SER A 106 42.41 11.94 5.63
C SER A 106 40.94 12.36 5.65
N GLY A 107 40.06 11.62 4.93
CA GLY A 107 38.61 11.85 4.90
C GLY A 107 38.12 12.63 3.66
N GLY A 108 36.79 12.72 3.52
CA GLY A 108 36.15 13.44 2.42
C GLY A 108 36.27 14.96 2.56
N ALA A 109 36.18 15.69 1.43
CA ALA A 109 36.17 17.15 1.38
C ALA A 109 34.82 17.73 0.94
N SER A 110 33.78 16.93 0.85
CA SER A 110 32.43 17.39 0.46
C SER A 110 31.70 17.94 1.68
N THR A 111 31.15 19.15 1.55
CA THR A 111 30.37 19.80 2.60
C THR A 111 28.92 19.32 2.62
N ILE A 112 28.18 19.56 3.73
CA ILE A 112 26.75 19.31 3.83
C ILE A 112 25.99 20.02 2.70
N THR A 113 26.34 21.26 2.38
CA THR A 113 25.69 22.05 1.31
C THR A 113 25.93 21.46 -0.07
N GLN A 114 27.13 20.90 -0.35
CA GLN A 114 27.41 20.19 -1.61
C GLN A 114 26.62 18.87 -1.72
N GLN A 115 26.48 18.14 -0.61
CA GLN A 115 25.65 16.93 -0.57
C GLN A 115 24.17 17.28 -0.78
N LEU A 116 23.66 18.39 -0.21
CA LEU A 116 22.32 18.89 -0.46
C LEU A 116 22.12 19.28 -1.94
N ALA A 117 23.07 19.98 -2.55
CA ALA A 117 23.03 20.34 -3.98
C ALA A 117 22.85 19.09 -4.87
N LYS A 118 23.62 18.03 -4.59
CA LYS A 118 23.51 16.75 -5.29
C LYS A 118 22.11 16.12 -5.13
N GLN A 119 21.53 16.16 -3.94
CA GLN A 119 20.22 15.58 -3.65
C GLN A 119 19.07 16.35 -4.32
N LEU A 120 19.08 17.68 -4.22
CA LEU A 120 18.00 18.54 -4.74
C LEU A 120 17.90 18.50 -6.26
N PHE A 121 19.03 18.48 -6.94
CA PHE A 121 19.07 18.64 -8.40
C PHE A 121 19.37 17.34 -9.14
N LYS A 122 19.34 16.20 -8.44
CA LYS A 122 19.56 14.85 -8.99
C LYS A 122 20.80 14.78 -9.89
N LEU A 123 21.86 15.44 -9.48
CA LEU A 123 23.12 15.38 -10.20
C LEU A 123 23.57 13.92 -10.33
N VAL A 124 24.09 13.54 -11.49
CA VAL A 124 24.55 12.20 -11.79
C VAL A 124 25.54 11.73 -10.72
N ASP A 125 25.46 10.48 -10.29
CA ASP A 125 26.43 9.96 -9.33
C ASP A 125 27.82 9.86 -9.97
N ARG A 126 28.84 10.36 -9.29
CA ARG A 126 30.22 10.31 -9.79
C ARG A 126 30.71 8.89 -10.09
N GLU A 127 30.10 7.87 -9.45
CA GLU A 127 30.39 6.46 -9.74
C GLU A 127 29.80 6.01 -11.08
N GLU A 128 28.73 6.64 -11.58
CA GLU A 128 28.10 6.37 -12.88
C GLU A 128 28.76 7.14 -14.03
N ALA A 129 29.57 8.17 -13.72
CA ALA A 129 30.27 8.98 -14.70
C ALA A 129 31.36 8.18 -15.43
N LYS A 130 31.32 8.21 -16.77
CA LYS A 130 32.14 7.39 -17.65
C LYS A 130 33.59 7.87 -17.83
N GLY A 131 33.92 9.06 -17.29
CA GLY A 131 35.26 9.64 -17.47
C GLY A 131 35.68 10.59 -16.38
N LEU A 132 36.99 10.90 -16.32
CA LEU A 132 37.55 11.82 -15.32
C LEU A 132 36.98 13.25 -15.48
N MET A 133 36.85 13.74 -16.70
CA MET A 133 36.33 15.09 -17.00
C MET A 133 34.87 15.23 -16.55
N GLU A 134 34.02 14.22 -16.81
CA GLU A 134 32.62 14.21 -16.37
C GLU A 134 32.53 14.25 -14.83
N LYS A 135 33.40 13.50 -14.13
CA LYS A 135 33.47 13.54 -12.65
C LYS A 135 33.88 14.90 -12.10
N ILE A 136 34.78 15.60 -12.80
CA ILE A 136 35.23 16.94 -12.42
C ILE A 136 34.09 17.94 -12.69
N ASN A 137 33.41 17.84 -13.82
CA ASN A 137 32.28 18.70 -14.19
C ASN A 137 31.13 18.59 -13.15
N ILE A 138 30.73 17.38 -12.81
CA ILE A 138 29.72 17.14 -11.76
C ILE A 138 30.14 17.79 -10.45
N LYS A 139 31.43 17.69 -10.07
CA LYS A 139 31.92 18.29 -8.82
C LYS A 139 31.93 19.81 -8.86
N ALA A 140 32.23 20.40 -10.01
CA ALA A 140 32.12 21.85 -10.20
C ALA A 140 30.66 22.33 -10.07
N GLN A 141 29.72 21.63 -10.68
CA GLN A 141 28.28 21.93 -10.53
C GLN A 141 27.82 21.85 -9.06
N GLU A 142 28.19 20.78 -8.32
CA GLU A 142 27.89 20.66 -6.88
C GLU A 142 28.41 21.90 -6.10
N GLN A 143 29.61 22.36 -6.39
CA GLN A 143 30.25 23.50 -5.69
C GLN A 143 29.58 24.83 -6.03
N ILE A 144 29.27 25.07 -7.32
CA ILE A 144 28.58 26.30 -7.74
C ILE A 144 27.18 26.37 -7.11
N ILE A 145 26.42 25.27 -7.16
CA ILE A 145 25.09 25.22 -6.57
C ILE A 145 25.17 25.41 -5.05
N ALA A 146 26.16 24.78 -4.37
CA ALA A 146 26.37 24.95 -2.94
C ALA A 146 26.65 26.42 -2.56
N ALA A 147 27.51 27.11 -3.30
CA ALA A 147 27.77 28.52 -3.08
C ALA A 147 26.51 29.40 -3.33
N ARG A 148 25.69 29.07 -4.32
CA ARG A 148 24.40 29.75 -4.57
C ARG A 148 23.39 29.51 -3.44
N LEU A 149 23.31 28.29 -2.90
CA LEU A 149 22.46 27.98 -1.76
C LEU A 149 22.86 28.75 -0.51
N GLU A 150 24.15 28.83 -0.18
CA GLU A 150 24.65 29.55 0.98
C GLU A 150 24.45 31.09 0.90
N LYS A 151 24.31 31.64 -0.29
CA LYS A 151 23.93 33.05 -0.48
C LYS A 151 22.45 33.33 -0.19
N ARG A 152 21.58 32.29 -0.25
CA ARG A 152 20.13 32.43 -0.16
C ARG A 152 19.54 31.92 1.13
N PHE A 153 20.10 30.86 1.69
CA PHE A 153 19.60 30.18 2.86
C PHE A 153 20.60 30.26 4.03
N SER A 154 20.07 30.39 5.22
CA SER A 154 20.87 30.33 6.44
C SER A 154 21.39 28.90 6.67
N LYS A 155 22.43 28.75 7.47
CA LYS A 155 22.99 27.46 7.87
C LYS A 155 21.92 26.51 8.47
N LYS A 156 20.99 27.06 9.27
CA LYS A 156 19.88 26.30 9.86
C LYS A 156 18.91 25.77 8.80
N GLU A 157 18.59 26.58 7.79
CA GLU A 157 17.71 26.16 6.69
C GLU A 157 18.37 25.09 5.82
N ILE A 158 19.67 25.24 5.52
CA ILE A 158 20.43 24.25 4.74
C ILE A 158 20.49 22.89 5.44
N ILE A 159 20.80 22.85 6.75
CA ILE A 159 20.77 21.60 7.54
C ILE A 159 19.35 21.01 7.52
N THR A 160 18.32 21.83 7.68
CA THR A 160 16.94 21.39 7.69
C THR A 160 16.56 20.78 6.33
N MET A 161 16.89 21.45 5.23
CA MET A 161 16.68 20.92 3.88
C MET A 161 17.42 19.60 3.66
N TYR A 162 18.70 19.51 4.07
CA TYR A 162 19.50 18.30 3.96
C TYR A 162 18.84 17.12 4.68
N LEU A 163 18.48 17.30 5.94
CA LEU A 163 17.87 16.26 6.78
C LEU A 163 16.46 15.90 6.33
N ASN A 164 15.72 16.82 5.73
CA ASN A 164 14.39 16.52 5.14
C ASN A 164 14.49 15.81 3.79
N GLN A 165 15.62 15.93 3.08
CA GLN A 165 15.79 15.35 1.73
C GLN A 165 16.45 13.97 1.73
N PHE A 166 17.23 13.65 2.77
CA PHE A 166 18.05 12.45 2.79
C PHE A 166 17.21 11.16 2.82
N ASP A 167 17.53 10.21 1.95
CA ASP A 167 16.85 8.90 1.88
C ASP A 167 17.55 7.89 2.82
N PHE A 168 16.91 7.60 3.94
CA PHE A 168 17.36 6.60 4.91
C PHE A 168 16.92 5.17 4.54
N LEU A 169 16.41 4.94 3.33
CA LEU A 169 15.84 3.68 2.83
C LEU A 169 14.57 3.22 3.59
N TYR A 170 13.98 2.11 3.14
CA TYR A 170 12.76 1.53 3.73
C TYR A 170 11.59 2.52 3.84
N ASN A 171 11.42 3.38 2.80
CA ASN A 171 10.42 4.45 2.74
C ASN A 171 10.60 5.53 3.84
N ALA A 172 11.83 5.73 4.31
CA ALA A 172 12.17 6.74 5.30
C ALA A 172 12.96 7.88 4.64
N VAL A 173 12.28 8.80 3.96
CA VAL A 173 12.92 10.01 3.43
C VAL A 173 12.69 11.17 4.40
N GLY A 174 13.78 11.79 4.79
CA GLY A 174 13.84 12.79 5.83
C GLY A 174 13.96 12.22 7.23
N ILE A 175 14.52 13.02 8.13
CA ILE A 175 14.88 12.63 9.50
C ILE A 175 13.65 12.29 10.35
N GLU A 176 12.51 12.96 10.16
CA GLU A 176 11.26 12.65 10.86
C GLU A 176 10.75 11.26 10.46
N SER A 177 10.72 10.97 9.15
CA SER A 177 10.34 9.65 8.66
C SER A 177 11.31 8.57 9.14
N ALA A 178 12.62 8.87 9.21
CA ALA A 178 13.62 7.93 9.71
C ALA A 178 13.46 7.67 11.21
N ALA A 179 13.21 8.70 12.02
CA ALA A 179 12.94 8.56 13.45
C ALA A 179 11.70 7.68 13.70
N ASN A 180 10.64 7.90 12.93
CA ASN A 180 9.43 7.08 13.01
C ASN A 180 9.69 5.63 12.57
N VAL A 181 10.31 5.41 11.40
CA VAL A 181 10.54 4.08 10.84
C VAL A 181 11.49 3.24 11.68
N TYR A 182 12.59 3.83 12.17
CA TYR A 182 13.62 3.05 12.87
C TYR A 182 13.45 3.01 14.39
N TYR A 183 12.71 3.96 14.98
CA TYR A 183 12.62 4.11 16.44
C TYR A 183 11.21 4.39 16.96
N ASN A 184 10.20 4.50 16.09
CA ASN A 184 8.82 4.84 16.47
C ASN A 184 8.71 6.12 17.32
N LYS A 185 9.49 7.15 16.95
CA LYS A 185 9.63 8.42 17.64
C LYS A 185 9.54 9.58 16.67
N LYS A 186 9.30 10.79 17.20
CA LYS A 186 9.52 12.04 16.48
C LYS A 186 11.01 12.37 16.41
N ALA A 187 11.43 13.12 15.40
CA ALA A 187 12.83 13.50 15.23
C ALA A 187 13.40 14.27 16.43
N ILE A 188 12.57 15.08 17.12
CA ILE A 188 12.97 15.83 18.32
C ILE A 188 13.28 14.91 19.53
N GLU A 189 12.71 13.70 19.56
CA GLU A 189 12.83 12.74 20.67
C GLU A 189 14.02 11.79 20.52
N LEU A 190 14.79 11.91 19.43
CA LEU A 190 15.95 11.05 19.18
C LEU A 190 17.04 11.27 20.23
N THR A 191 17.52 10.18 20.81
CA THR A 191 18.64 10.15 21.76
C THR A 191 19.99 10.27 21.05
N LYS A 192 21.08 10.53 21.80
CA LYS A 192 22.45 10.59 21.25
C LYS A 192 22.82 9.34 20.43
N LEU A 193 22.43 8.14 20.88
CA LEU A 193 22.70 6.88 20.16
C LEU A 193 21.92 6.73 18.86
N GLU A 194 20.65 7.07 18.90
CA GLU A 194 19.75 7.01 17.74
C GLU A 194 20.16 8.05 16.70
N ALA A 195 20.48 9.26 17.13
CA ALA A 195 21.02 10.33 16.30
C ALA A 195 22.33 9.91 15.63
N ALA A 196 23.29 9.39 16.40
CA ALA A 196 24.56 8.90 15.85
C ALA A 196 24.38 7.75 14.85
N MET A 197 23.37 6.90 15.05
CA MET A 197 23.08 5.81 14.12
C MET A 197 22.52 6.34 12.81
N LEU A 198 21.51 7.24 12.85
CA LEU A 198 20.91 7.80 11.64
C LEU A 198 21.93 8.65 10.86
N VAL A 199 22.71 9.48 11.55
CA VAL A 199 23.82 10.23 10.92
C VAL A 199 24.86 9.28 10.32
N GLY A 200 25.16 8.17 10.98
CA GLY A 200 26.04 7.13 10.42
C GLY A 200 25.57 6.58 9.08
N MET A 201 24.26 6.53 8.85
CA MET A 201 23.68 6.13 7.57
C MET A 201 23.90 7.17 6.46
N CYS A 202 24.09 8.45 6.77
CA CYS A 202 24.27 9.49 5.75
C CYS A 202 25.45 9.21 4.82
N LYS A 203 26.48 8.51 5.27
CA LYS A 203 27.60 8.09 4.41
C LYS A 203 27.21 7.06 3.35
N ASN A 204 26.45 6.03 3.72
CA ASN A 204 25.93 5.00 2.83
C ASN A 204 24.78 4.26 3.53
N PRO A 205 23.51 4.61 3.25
CA PRO A 205 22.37 4.05 3.95
C PRO A 205 22.16 2.55 3.67
N SER A 206 22.61 2.03 2.52
CA SER A 206 22.50 0.61 2.21
C SER A 206 23.50 -0.26 2.97
N LEU A 207 24.65 0.33 3.33
CA LEU A 207 25.75 -0.35 3.98
C LEU A 207 25.66 -0.31 5.51
N TYR A 208 25.23 0.82 6.05
CA TYR A 208 25.21 1.11 7.49
C TYR A 208 23.82 1.04 8.13
N ASN A 209 22.81 0.55 7.41
CA ASN A 209 21.44 0.44 7.92
C ASN A 209 21.34 -0.52 9.10
N PRO A 210 20.84 -0.08 10.28
CA PRO A 210 20.79 -0.91 11.48
C PRO A 210 19.71 -2.01 11.44
N TYR A 211 18.83 -1.99 10.45
CA TYR A 211 17.77 -2.97 10.25
C TYR A 211 18.05 -3.93 9.06
N SER A 212 18.92 -3.54 8.15
CA SER A 212 19.15 -4.29 6.91
C SER A 212 19.60 -5.74 7.15
N PHE A 213 20.34 -6.01 8.23
CA PHE A 213 20.79 -7.36 8.58
C PHE A 213 19.66 -8.30 9.03
N LYS A 214 18.49 -7.77 9.42
CA LYS A 214 17.29 -8.58 9.72
C LYS A 214 16.53 -8.98 8.44
N ASN A 215 16.56 -8.15 7.39
CA ASN A 215 15.73 -8.30 6.18
C ASN A 215 16.49 -8.75 4.91
N LYS A 216 17.82 -8.74 4.90
CA LYS A 216 18.59 -9.18 3.73
C LYS A 216 18.46 -10.69 3.51
N ASN A 217 18.19 -11.08 2.27
CA ASN A 217 18.25 -12.48 1.87
C ASN A 217 19.74 -12.90 1.66
N TYR A 218 20.40 -13.22 2.77
CA TYR A 218 21.80 -13.63 2.75
C TYR A 218 22.03 -14.92 1.98
N ALA A 219 21.11 -15.88 2.06
CA ALA A 219 21.22 -17.14 1.35
C ALA A 219 21.34 -16.90 -0.16
N SER A 220 20.47 -16.09 -0.75
CA SER A 220 20.52 -15.77 -2.18
C SER A 220 21.80 -15.02 -2.57
N LYS A 221 22.28 -14.09 -1.72
CA LYS A 221 23.52 -13.34 -2.00
C LYS A 221 24.76 -14.23 -1.95
N ILE A 222 24.82 -15.14 -0.96
CA ILE A 222 25.94 -16.09 -0.81
C ILE A 222 25.92 -17.08 -1.97
N ALA A 223 24.74 -17.62 -2.31
CA ALA A 223 24.57 -18.55 -3.42
C ALA A 223 25.03 -17.94 -4.75
N LEU A 224 24.60 -16.70 -5.06
CA LEU A 224 25.03 -15.95 -6.23
C LEU A 224 26.54 -15.70 -6.26
N LYS A 225 27.11 -15.24 -5.12
CA LYS A 225 28.54 -14.95 -5.04
C LYS A 225 29.42 -16.19 -5.22
N LYS A 226 28.96 -17.35 -4.71
CA LYS A 226 29.71 -18.63 -4.79
C LYS A 226 29.33 -19.49 -6.00
N ASN A 227 28.35 -19.04 -6.79
CA ASN A 227 27.79 -19.81 -7.92
C ASN A 227 27.32 -21.21 -7.51
N ILE A 228 26.66 -21.32 -6.37
CA ILE A 228 26.10 -22.56 -5.82
C ILE A 228 24.58 -22.48 -5.69
N SER A 229 23.91 -23.63 -5.55
CA SER A 229 22.48 -23.66 -5.28
C SER A 229 22.17 -23.13 -3.88
N LEU A 230 20.98 -22.51 -3.70
CA LEU A 230 20.48 -22.00 -2.42
C LEU A 230 20.51 -23.06 -1.30
N SER A 231 20.25 -24.32 -1.65
CA SER A 231 20.24 -25.46 -0.71
C SER A 231 21.63 -25.82 -0.16
N LYS A 232 22.70 -25.36 -0.81
CA LYS A 232 24.10 -25.60 -0.37
C LYS A 232 24.64 -24.49 0.54
N VAL A 233 23.87 -23.41 0.77
CA VAL A 233 24.28 -22.33 1.67
C VAL A 233 24.01 -22.74 3.11
N SER A 234 25.05 -22.81 3.92
CA SER A 234 24.93 -23.21 5.32
C SER A 234 24.34 -22.10 6.20
N LEU A 235 23.67 -22.50 7.28
CA LEU A 235 23.14 -21.55 8.28
C LEU A 235 24.26 -20.73 8.95
N ASN A 236 25.43 -21.33 9.11
CA ASN A 236 26.61 -20.68 9.67
C ASN A 236 27.11 -19.54 8.79
N GLU A 237 27.13 -19.71 7.47
CA GLU A 237 27.48 -18.64 6.51
C GLU A 237 26.50 -17.49 6.54
N ILE A 238 25.21 -17.79 6.64
CA ILE A 238 24.16 -16.78 6.77
C ILE A 238 24.34 -15.97 8.06
N ASN A 239 24.57 -16.65 9.18
CA ASN A 239 24.77 -16.02 10.49
C ASN A 239 26.07 -15.19 10.52
N ALA A 240 27.16 -15.67 9.93
CA ALA A 240 28.42 -14.94 9.80
C ALA A 240 28.25 -13.65 8.98
N ALA A 241 27.56 -13.73 7.84
CA ALA A 241 27.28 -12.58 7.00
C ALA A 241 26.38 -11.54 7.72
N ARG A 242 25.37 -12.01 8.45
CA ARG A 242 24.48 -11.17 9.29
C ARG A 242 25.26 -10.46 10.39
N LYS A 243 26.14 -11.20 11.11
CA LYS A 243 27.01 -10.64 12.15
C LYS A 243 27.94 -9.56 11.58
N LYS A 244 28.54 -9.81 10.42
CA LYS A 244 29.43 -8.84 9.73
C LYS A 244 28.71 -7.53 9.41
N ASP A 245 27.47 -7.58 8.88
CA ASP A 245 26.70 -6.39 8.56
C ASP A 245 26.26 -5.63 9.85
N SER A 246 25.87 -6.37 10.90
CA SER A 246 25.53 -5.79 12.20
C SER A 246 26.72 -5.08 12.85
N THR A 247 27.90 -5.72 12.86
CA THR A 247 29.14 -5.12 13.38
C THR A 247 29.51 -3.85 12.62
N ARG A 248 29.41 -3.87 11.29
CA ARG A 248 29.71 -2.69 10.46
C ARG A 248 28.80 -1.50 10.79
N ALA A 249 27.50 -1.73 11.01
CA ALA A 249 26.58 -0.67 11.42
C ALA A 249 26.91 -0.13 12.82
N LEU A 250 27.31 -1.02 13.75
CA LEU A 250 27.75 -0.66 15.09
C LEU A 250 29.03 0.18 15.07
N ASP A 251 30.02 -0.24 14.29
CA ASP A 251 31.29 0.47 14.14
C ASP A 251 31.07 1.87 13.54
N ARG A 252 30.17 2.00 12.56
CA ARG A 252 29.84 3.31 11.97
C ARG A 252 29.17 4.23 12.98
N ARG A 253 28.24 3.74 13.79
CA ARG A 253 27.64 4.51 14.89
C ARG A 253 28.71 5.01 15.88
N ASN A 254 29.60 4.10 16.27
CA ASN A 254 30.67 4.43 17.22
C ASN A 254 31.68 5.42 16.61
N GLN A 255 31.91 5.36 15.29
CA GLN A 255 32.73 6.35 14.58
C GLN A 255 32.08 7.76 14.64
N VAL A 256 30.75 7.85 14.47
CA VAL A 256 30.04 9.14 14.63
C VAL A 256 30.18 9.68 16.04
N LEU A 257 29.98 8.83 17.06
CA LEU A 257 30.20 9.24 18.46
C LEU A 257 31.64 9.71 18.73
N PHE A 258 32.63 9.04 18.11
CA PHE A 258 34.05 9.45 18.24
C PHE A 258 34.32 10.83 17.62
N GLN A 259 33.77 11.11 16.42
CA GLN A 259 33.91 12.43 15.81
C GLN A 259 33.23 13.51 16.66
N TRP A 260 32.04 13.20 17.20
CA TRP A 260 31.34 14.12 18.10
C TRP A 260 32.13 14.38 19.39
N LEU A 261 32.70 13.32 20.01
CA LEU A 261 33.61 13.49 21.17
C LEU A 261 34.81 14.40 20.85
N ARG A 262 35.49 14.12 19.73
CA ARG A 262 36.65 14.92 19.29
C ARG A 262 36.30 16.41 19.14
N ASN A 263 35.15 16.70 18.52
CA ASN A 263 34.69 18.09 18.38
C ASN A 263 34.29 18.72 19.72
N SER A 264 33.79 17.92 20.66
CA SER A 264 33.44 18.36 22.00
C SER A 264 34.71 18.68 22.83
N GLU A 265 35.77 17.87 22.68
CA GLU A 265 37.07 18.06 23.30
C GLU A 265 37.84 19.28 22.70
N ASN A 266 37.60 19.56 21.40
CA ASN A 266 38.15 20.75 20.71
C ASN A 266 37.36 22.05 21.00
N GLU A 267 36.44 22.02 21.96
CA GLU A 267 35.62 23.16 22.40
C GLU A 267 34.86 23.86 21.27
N ASN A 268 34.41 23.12 20.27
CA ASN A 268 33.61 23.69 19.19
C ASN A 268 32.38 24.40 19.76
N GLU A 269 32.32 25.72 19.57
CA GLU A 269 31.28 26.59 20.15
C GLU A 269 29.90 26.42 19.52
N TYR A 270 29.83 25.80 18.32
CA TYR A 270 28.58 25.59 17.59
C TYR A 270 27.82 24.34 18.03
N LEU A 271 28.41 23.48 18.88
CA LEU A 271 27.74 22.29 19.40
C LEU A 271 26.74 22.67 20.50
N SER A 272 25.49 22.32 20.31
CA SER A 272 24.42 22.50 21.31
C SER A 272 24.55 21.53 22.48
N SER A 273 25.16 20.35 22.26
CA SER A 273 25.37 19.32 23.26
C SER A 273 26.75 18.71 23.12
N LYS A 274 27.59 18.88 24.12
CA LYS A 274 28.92 18.27 24.19
C LYS A 274 28.81 16.81 24.63
N LEU A 275 29.74 15.98 24.16
CA LEU A 275 29.90 14.57 24.55
C LEU A 275 31.15 14.44 25.40
N THR A 276 31.02 13.91 26.62
CA THR A 276 32.17 13.66 27.50
C THR A 276 32.79 12.28 27.20
N ARG A 277 34.06 12.11 27.55
CA ARG A 277 34.75 10.80 27.39
C ARG A 277 34.01 9.67 28.10
N LYS A 278 33.56 9.91 29.32
CA LYS A 278 32.78 8.93 30.11
C LYS A 278 31.48 8.53 29.44
N GLU A 279 30.74 9.48 28.87
CA GLU A 279 29.53 9.22 28.11
C GLU A 279 29.84 8.41 26.85
N TYR A 280 30.87 8.79 26.08
CA TYR A 280 31.30 8.06 24.89
C TYR A 280 31.58 6.60 25.19
N ASP A 281 32.41 6.32 26.22
CA ASP A 281 32.77 4.96 26.61
C ASP A 281 31.54 4.14 27.04
N ALA A 282 30.57 4.76 27.69
CA ALA A 282 29.30 4.12 28.06
C ALA A 282 28.39 3.85 26.83
N LEU A 283 28.31 4.81 25.92
CA LEU A 283 27.44 4.70 24.74
C LEU A 283 27.97 3.69 23.72
N CYS A 284 29.30 3.60 23.54
CA CYS A 284 29.92 2.64 22.63
C CYS A 284 29.66 1.18 23.02
N LYS A 285 29.50 0.89 24.30
CA LYS A 285 29.19 -0.46 24.81
C LYS A 285 27.75 -0.90 24.57
N LYS A 286 26.83 0.05 24.30
CA LYS A 286 25.42 -0.27 24.07
C LYS A 286 25.22 -0.95 22.72
N PRO A 287 24.38 -2.01 22.63
CA PRO A 287 24.07 -2.67 21.37
C PRO A 287 23.29 -1.77 20.42
N LEU A 288 23.14 -2.19 19.16
CA LEU A 288 22.19 -1.58 18.22
C LEU A 288 20.77 -1.96 18.63
N ILE A 289 20.00 -0.96 19.03
CA ILE A 289 18.58 -1.11 19.34
C ILE A 289 17.80 -0.42 18.22
N VAL A 290 16.86 -1.14 17.61
CA VAL A 290 15.99 -0.64 16.55
C VAL A 290 14.58 -1.11 16.85
N ASP A 291 13.66 -0.20 17.01
CA ASP A 291 12.22 -0.44 17.09
C ASP A 291 11.61 -0.14 15.72
N TYR A 292 11.81 -1.09 14.80
CA TYR A 292 11.47 -0.90 13.39
C TYR A 292 9.97 -0.98 13.14
N HIS A 293 9.42 0.13 12.67
CA HIS A 293 8.05 0.23 12.20
C HIS A 293 8.06 0.50 10.68
N SER A 294 7.71 -0.51 9.88
CA SER A 294 7.57 -0.27 8.44
C SER A 294 6.44 0.70 8.21
N VAL A 295 6.74 1.86 7.64
CA VAL A 295 5.70 2.77 7.15
C VAL A 295 5.35 2.33 5.74
N ASP A 296 4.19 1.69 5.60
CA ASP A 296 3.61 1.30 4.32
C ASP A 296 2.32 2.12 4.15
N HIS A 297 2.09 2.68 2.95
CA HIS A 297 0.83 3.35 2.61
C HIS A 297 -0.41 2.46 2.81
N LYS A 298 -0.22 1.14 2.95
CA LYS A 298 -1.26 0.16 3.28
C LYS A 298 -1.56 0.05 4.77
N LYS A 299 -0.68 0.54 5.66
CA LYS A 299 -0.94 0.59 7.10
C LYS A 299 -1.92 1.72 7.44
N GLY A 300 -2.67 1.55 8.53
CA GLY A 300 -3.73 2.46 8.97
C GLY A 300 -5.12 1.94 8.62
N LEU A 301 -6.13 2.70 8.99
CA LEU A 301 -7.53 2.34 8.78
C LEU A 301 -7.91 2.30 7.29
N ALA A 302 -8.86 1.44 6.96
CA ALA A 302 -9.49 1.32 5.64
C ALA A 302 -8.50 1.17 4.46
N PRO A 303 -7.53 0.23 4.50
CA PRO A 303 -6.49 0.13 3.47
C PRO A 303 -7.05 -0.17 2.07
N TYR A 304 -8.10 -0.97 1.95
CA TYR A 304 -8.78 -1.26 0.67
C TYR A 304 -9.53 -0.03 0.14
N PHE A 305 -10.25 0.67 1.00
CA PHE A 305 -10.92 1.92 0.63
C PHE A 305 -9.91 2.95 0.11
N ARG A 306 -8.80 3.13 0.81
CA ARG A 306 -7.74 4.06 0.37
C ARG A 306 -7.15 3.68 -0.99
N GLU A 307 -7.01 2.38 -1.29
CA GLU A 307 -6.54 1.94 -2.61
C GLU A 307 -7.59 2.23 -3.71
N SER A 308 -8.88 2.06 -3.43
CA SER A 308 -9.97 2.45 -4.33
C SER A 308 -10.04 3.98 -4.51
N LEU A 309 -10.00 4.73 -3.41
CA LEU A 309 -10.01 6.20 -3.39
C LEU A 309 -8.86 6.81 -4.21
N LYS A 310 -7.68 6.21 -4.16
CA LYS A 310 -6.53 6.62 -4.98
C LYS A 310 -6.86 6.65 -6.47
N ASN A 311 -7.55 5.63 -6.97
CA ASN A 311 -7.94 5.55 -8.37
C ASN A 311 -8.98 6.60 -8.72
N GLU A 312 -9.93 6.84 -7.84
CA GLU A 312 -10.97 7.85 -8.01
C GLU A 312 -10.37 9.26 -8.02
N VAL A 313 -9.54 9.62 -7.04
CA VAL A 313 -8.85 10.91 -7.00
C VAL A 313 -8.00 11.13 -8.25
N ASN A 314 -7.23 10.11 -8.68
CA ASN A 314 -6.46 10.22 -9.92
C ASN A 314 -7.35 10.43 -11.15
N SER A 315 -8.56 9.87 -11.19
CA SER A 315 -9.51 10.09 -12.27
C SER A 315 -10.05 11.52 -12.25
N ILE A 316 -10.39 12.05 -11.07
CA ILE A 316 -10.81 13.45 -10.88
C ILE A 316 -9.72 14.43 -11.36
N LEU A 317 -8.47 14.19 -10.95
CA LEU A 317 -7.33 15.03 -11.32
C LEU A 317 -6.99 15.00 -12.82
N LYS A 318 -7.50 14.02 -13.57
CA LYS A 318 -7.34 13.91 -15.03
C LYS A 318 -8.42 14.62 -15.83
N ILE A 319 -9.49 15.11 -15.21
CA ILE A 319 -10.59 15.77 -15.89
C ILE A 319 -10.06 17.03 -16.59
N LYS A 320 -10.42 17.19 -17.86
CA LYS A 320 -10.06 18.34 -18.68
C LYS A 320 -11.28 19.21 -18.97
N ASN A 321 -11.05 20.51 -19.12
CA ASN A 321 -12.01 21.47 -19.63
C ASN A 321 -12.16 21.32 -21.16
N ALA A 322 -13.14 22.00 -21.75
CA ALA A 322 -13.38 21.99 -23.20
C ALA A 322 -12.17 22.47 -24.03
N ASN A 323 -11.33 23.33 -23.45
CA ASN A 323 -10.10 23.85 -24.08
C ASN A 323 -8.88 22.91 -23.92
N GLY A 324 -9.04 21.71 -23.39
CA GLY A 324 -7.97 20.71 -23.20
C GLY A 324 -7.09 20.92 -21.96
N THR A 325 -7.23 22.00 -21.20
CA THR A 325 -6.53 22.24 -19.94
C THR A 325 -7.09 21.36 -18.82
N PHE A 326 -6.28 21.05 -17.79
CA PHE A 326 -6.79 20.32 -16.63
C PHE A 326 -7.78 21.18 -15.83
N LYS A 327 -8.92 20.60 -15.45
CA LYS A 327 -9.93 21.27 -14.61
C LYS A 327 -9.35 21.68 -13.25
N TYR A 328 -8.48 20.85 -12.70
CA TYR A 328 -7.75 21.09 -11.47
C TYR A 328 -6.27 21.12 -11.80
N ALA A 329 -5.76 22.32 -12.09
CA ALA A 329 -4.37 22.54 -12.46
C ALA A 329 -3.61 23.32 -11.39
N LYS A 330 -2.29 23.10 -11.32
CA LYS A 330 -1.36 23.96 -10.57
C LYS A 330 -1.21 25.31 -11.25
N LYS A 331 -0.53 26.27 -10.61
CA LYS A 331 -0.29 27.61 -11.16
C LYS A 331 0.47 27.58 -12.49
N ASP A 332 1.29 26.57 -12.71
CA ASP A 332 2.04 26.35 -13.97
C ASP A 332 1.23 25.62 -15.05
N GLY A 333 -0.05 25.34 -14.81
CA GLY A 333 -0.94 24.61 -15.73
C GLY A 333 -0.78 23.08 -15.66
N SER A 334 0.17 22.55 -14.91
CA SER A 334 0.38 21.11 -14.76
C SER A 334 -0.67 20.47 -13.84
N ARG A 335 -0.87 19.16 -14.00
CA ARG A 335 -1.78 18.36 -13.18
C ARG A 335 -1.19 18.12 -11.78
N TYR A 336 -2.05 18.13 -10.75
CA TYR A 336 -1.68 17.64 -9.43
C TYR A 336 -1.34 16.13 -9.45
N ASP A 337 -0.32 15.76 -8.69
CA ASP A 337 0.07 14.36 -8.42
C ASP A 337 -0.24 14.02 -6.95
N ILE A 338 -1.09 13.01 -6.76
CA ILE A 338 -1.50 12.53 -5.43
C ILE A 338 -0.31 12.10 -4.55
N TYR A 339 0.83 11.80 -5.14
CA TYR A 339 2.01 11.30 -4.43
C TYR A 339 3.05 12.36 -4.07
N GLN A 340 2.92 13.60 -4.61
CA GLN A 340 3.99 14.59 -4.55
C GLN A 340 3.53 15.98 -4.13
N ASP A 341 2.24 16.29 -4.29
CA ASP A 341 1.77 17.67 -4.18
C ASP A 341 1.01 17.97 -2.87
N GLY A 342 1.12 17.10 -1.86
CA GLY A 342 0.64 17.37 -0.50
C GLY A 342 -0.85 17.62 -0.38
N LEU A 343 -1.69 16.88 -1.12
CA LEU A 343 -3.13 17.09 -1.12
C LEU A 343 -3.77 16.64 0.20
N ASN A 344 -4.75 17.40 0.69
CA ASN A 344 -5.63 16.98 1.78
C ASN A 344 -6.90 16.38 1.18
N ILE A 345 -7.08 15.07 1.31
CA ILE A 345 -8.18 14.31 0.73
C ILE A 345 -9.18 13.97 1.83
N TYR A 346 -10.27 14.74 1.88
CA TYR A 346 -11.34 14.55 2.85
C TYR A 346 -12.30 13.46 2.39
N THR A 347 -12.62 12.52 3.29
CA THR A 347 -13.50 11.39 3.03
C THR A 347 -14.71 11.41 3.94
N THR A 348 -15.74 10.62 3.59
CA THR A 348 -16.97 10.49 4.35
C THR A 348 -16.91 9.39 5.41
N LEU A 349 -15.78 8.66 5.53
CA LEU A 349 -15.59 7.61 6.52
C LEU A 349 -15.70 8.15 7.95
N ASN A 350 -16.24 7.33 8.83
CA ASN A 350 -16.19 7.53 10.28
C ASN A 350 -15.14 6.57 10.88
N THR A 351 -14.11 7.10 11.50
CA THR A 351 -12.96 6.30 11.97
C THR A 351 -13.36 5.27 13.03
N SER A 352 -14.29 5.60 13.92
CA SER A 352 -14.75 4.67 14.95
C SER A 352 -15.60 3.53 14.35
N LEU A 353 -16.50 3.85 13.43
CA LEU A 353 -17.31 2.84 12.74
C LEU A 353 -16.42 1.94 11.87
N GLN A 354 -15.43 2.52 11.21
CA GLN A 354 -14.44 1.78 10.43
C GLN A 354 -13.66 0.79 11.30
N GLN A 355 -13.15 1.23 12.45
CA GLN A 355 -12.43 0.36 13.38
C GLN A 355 -13.33 -0.79 13.88
N LYS A 356 -14.57 -0.48 14.30
CA LYS A 356 -15.54 -1.49 14.73
C LYS A 356 -15.84 -2.50 13.60
N ALA A 357 -15.90 -2.05 12.35
CA ALA A 357 -16.12 -2.92 11.20
C ALA A 357 -14.93 -3.86 10.93
N GLU A 358 -13.69 -3.34 10.97
CA GLU A 358 -12.47 -4.14 10.84
C GLU A 358 -12.35 -5.18 11.97
N ASP A 359 -12.60 -4.77 13.22
CA ASP A 359 -12.59 -5.65 14.40
C ASP A 359 -13.66 -6.74 14.28
N ALA A 360 -14.88 -6.39 13.86
CA ALA A 360 -15.95 -7.36 13.66
C ALA A 360 -15.60 -8.41 12.59
N VAL A 361 -15.03 -7.98 11.46
CA VAL A 361 -14.58 -8.89 10.40
C VAL A 361 -13.50 -9.84 10.92
N LEU A 362 -12.49 -9.30 11.61
CA LEU A 362 -11.43 -10.10 12.20
C LEU A 362 -12.00 -11.11 13.22
N GLN A 363 -12.83 -10.65 14.14
CA GLN A 363 -13.43 -11.48 15.18
C GLN A 363 -14.28 -12.62 14.61
N HIS A 364 -15.15 -12.33 13.64
CA HIS A 364 -16.01 -13.35 13.04
C HIS A 364 -15.22 -14.38 12.22
N LEU A 365 -14.22 -13.97 11.46
CA LEU A 365 -13.44 -14.89 10.66
C LEU A 365 -12.48 -15.72 11.52
N SER A 366 -11.72 -15.10 12.41
CA SER A 366 -10.68 -15.76 13.20
C SER A 366 -11.19 -16.40 14.50
N GLY A 367 -12.25 -15.84 15.10
CA GLY A 367 -12.69 -16.16 16.46
C GLY A 367 -11.84 -15.48 17.55
N ILE A 368 -10.96 -14.56 17.16
CA ILE A 368 -10.13 -13.76 18.06
C ILE A 368 -10.91 -12.52 18.48
N ASP A 369 -10.97 -12.23 19.76
CA ASP A 369 -11.55 -10.98 20.27
C ASP A 369 -10.49 -9.87 20.26
N PRO A 370 -10.59 -8.85 19.37
CA PRO A 370 -9.62 -7.75 19.31
C PRO A 370 -9.56 -6.92 20.60
N SER A 371 -10.63 -6.93 21.40
CA SER A 371 -10.68 -6.20 22.67
C SER A 371 -9.93 -6.85 23.80
N GLY A 372 -9.42 -8.07 23.61
CA GLY A 372 -8.71 -8.86 24.63
C GLY A 372 -9.58 -9.34 25.80
N LYS A 373 -10.90 -9.13 25.75
CA LYS A 373 -11.83 -9.49 26.83
C LYS A 373 -12.23 -10.97 26.85
N ASN A 374 -11.49 -11.82 26.16
CA ASN A 374 -11.61 -13.30 26.15
C ASN A 374 -13.02 -13.86 25.87
N LYS A 375 -13.87 -13.14 25.14
CA LYS A 375 -15.12 -13.71 24.66
C LYS A 375 -14.82 -14.71 23.55
N LYS A 376 -15.09 -16.00 23.81
CA LYS A 376 -14.98 -17.07 22.81
C LYS A 376 -16.02 -16.83 21.71
N VAL A 377 -15.60 -16.20 20.62
CA VAL A 377 -16.42 -16.04 19.42
C VAL A 377 -16.23 -17.27 18.53
N LYS A 378 -17.32 -17.77 17.95
CA LYS A 378 -17.23 -18.90 17.01
C LYS A 378 -16.56 -18.44 15.71
N SER A 379 -15.36 -18.94 15.42
CA SER A 379 -14.64 -18.68 14.18
C SER A 379 -15.38 -19.25 12.97
N TRP A 380 -15.69 -18.40 11.98
CA TRP A 380 -16.21 -18.84 10.68
C TRP A 380 -15.20 -19.67 9.91
N GLN A 381 -13.91 -19.34 9.98
CA GLN A 381 -12.83 -20.12 9.37
C GLN A 381 -12.79 -21.54 9.93
N ASN A 382 -12.88 -21.70 11.26
CA ASN A 382 -12.89 -23.02 11.89
C ASN A 382 -14.15 -23.80 11.56
N ARG A 383 -15.31 -23.14 11.51
CA ARG A 383 -16.58 -23.75 11.09
C ARG A 383 -16.49 -24.22 9.63
N PHE A 384 -16.00 -23.38 8.74
CA PHE A 384 -15.79 -23.73 7.33
C PHE A 384 -14.85 -24.94 7.21
N ASN A 385 -13.71 -24.93 7.86
CA ASN A 385 -12.75 -26.02 7.84
C ASN A 385 -13.32 -27.36 8.35
N LYS A 386 -14.25 -27.33 9.33
CA LYS A 386 -14.95 -28.53 9.82
C LYS A 386 -16.04 -29.05 8.90
N THR A 387 -16.74 -28.16 8.20
CA THR A 387 -17.92 -28.53 7.37
C THR A 387 -17.55 -28.90 5.96
N VAL A 388 -16.46 -28.33 5.42
CA VAL A 388 -16.03 -28.55 4.04
C VAL A 388 -15.17 -29.80 3.95
N LYS A 389 -15.56 -30.71 3.04
CA LYS A 389 -14.76 -31.89 2.72
C LYS A 389 -13.70 -31.51 1.69
N TYR A 390 -12.47 -31.39 2.14
CA TYR A 390 -11.32 -31.14 1.28
C TYR A 390 -10.85 -32.40 0.55
N LYS A 391 -10.13 -32.22 -0.53
CA LYS A 391 -9.38 -33.27 -1.20
C LYS A 391 -8.18 -33.62 -0.30
N LYS A 392 -8.11 -34.85 0.23
CA LYS A 392 -7.23 -35.27 1.34
C LYS A 392 -5.76 -34.86 1.12
N ASP A 393 -5.26 -35.01 -0.09
CA ASP A 393 -3.86 -34.78 -0.47
C ASP A 393 -3.60 -33.39 -1.09
N LYS A 394 -4.66 -32.60 -1.39
CA LYS A 394 -4.57 -31.35 -2.15
C LYS A 394 -5.31 -30.18 -1.48
N PHE A 395 -5.30 -30.14 -0.15
CA PHE A 395 -5.81 -28.99 0.60
C PHE A 395 -5.28 -27.66 -0.03
N PRO A 396 -6.08 -26.57 -0.15
CA PRO A 396 -7.42 -26.38 0.42
C PRO A 396 -8.58 -26.65 -0.58
N PHE A 397 -8.35 -27.41 -1.63
CA PHE A 397 -9.36 -27.63 -2.68
C PHE A 397 -10.43 -28.65 -2.27
N LEU A 398 -11.67 -28.39 -2.66
CA LEU A 398 -12.80 -29.27 -2.40
C LEU A 398 -12.60 -30.65 -3.04
N LYS A 399 -13.15 -31.71 -2.42
CA LYS A 399 -13.03 -33.09 -2.88
C LYS A 399 -13.44 -33.28 -4.35
N LYS A 400 -14.44 -32.54 -4.82
CA LYS A 400 -14.95 -32.60 -6.21
C LYS A 400 -14.14 -31.77 -7.21
N THR A 401 -13.15 -30.99 -6.76
CA THR A 401 -12.35 -30.13 -7.66
C THR A 401 -11.43 -30.98 -8.54
N SER A 402 -11.49 -30.78 -9.86
CA SER A 402 -10.64 -31.51 -10.80
C SER A 402 -9.16 -31.09 -10.65
N ASP A 403 -8.24 -32.01 -10.96
CA ASP A 403 -6.79 -31.73 -10.89
C ASP A 403 -6.37 -30.63 -11.87
N LYS A 404 -7.03 -30.55 -13.04
CA LYS A 404 -6.84 -29.48 -14.01
C LYS A 404 -7.19 -28.11 -13.41
N THR A 405 -8.31 -28.01 -12.69
CA THR A 405 -8.72 -26.76 -12.02
C THR A 405 -7.73 -26.37 -10.92
N ILE A 406 -7.29 -27.35 -10.11
CA ILE A 406 -6.29 -27.12 -9.06
C ILE A 406 -4.97 -26.59 -9.67
N SER A 407 -4.47 -27.28 -10.69
CA SER A 407 -3.24 -26.89 -11.40
C SER A 407 -3.33 -25.48 -11.99
N ASN A 408 -4.45 -25.18 -12.67
CA ASN A 408 -4.69 -23.87 -13.26
C ASN A 408 -4.76 -22.75 -12.19
N THR A 409 -5.40 -23.02 -11.06
CA THR A 409 -5.52 -22.05 -9.95
C THR A 409 -4.16 -21.74 -9.32
N ILE A 410 -3.34 -22.77 -9.07
CA ILE A 410 -1.98 -22.59 -8.55
C ILE A 410 -1.11 -21.88 -9.58
N ALA A 411 -1.21 -22.23 -10.87
CA ALA A 411 -0.46 -21.57 -11.92
C ALA A 411 -0.83 -20.08 -12.07
N LYS A 412 -2.12 -19.74 -11.91
CA LYS A 412 -2.57 -18.34 -11.87
C LYS A 412 -1.97 -17.62 -10.67
N GLY A 413 -2.12 -18.16 -9.45
CA GLY A 413 -1.56 -17.56 -8.24
C GLY A 413 -0.03 -17.37 -8.32
N ARG A 414 0.67 -18.29 -9.00
CA ARG A 414 2.11 -18.17 -9.29
C ARG A 414 2.39 -16.97 -10.18
N ARG A 415 1.70 -16.84 -11.32
CA ARG A 415 1.89 -15.73 -12.27
C ARG A 415 1.58 -14.37 -11.65
N ASP A 416 0.60 -14.32 -10.77
CA ASP A 416 0.15 -13.09 -10.11
C ASP A 416 1.09 -12.66 -8.97
N SER A 417 1.97 -13.57 -8.49
CA SER A 417 2.88 -13.29 -7.37
C SER A 417 4.05 -12.37 -7.77
N GLU A 418 4.43 -11.48 -6.86
CA GLU A 418 5.60 -10.59 -7.02
C GLU A 418 6.89 -11.37 -7.26
N ARG A 419 7.04 -12.54 -6.62
CA ARG A 419 8.18 -13.44 -6.85
C ARG A 419 8.28 -13.87 -8.31
N TYR A 420 7.18 -14.24 -8.95
CA TYR A 420 7.17 -14.63 -10.36
C TYR A 420 7.53 -13.45 -11.26
N LYS A 421 6.92 -12.28 -11.03
CA LYS A 421 7.18 -11.06 -11.80
C LYS A 421 8.65 -10.67 -11.72
N SER A 422 9.21 -10.61 -10.52
CA SER A 422 10.64 -10.30 -10.31
C SER A 422 11.58 -11.32 -10.98
N LEU A 423 11.25 -12.61 -10.98
CA LEU A 423 12.05 -13.63 -11.69
C LEU A 423 11.97 -13.44 -13.22
N LYS A 424 10.79 -13.05 -13.74
CA LYS A 424 10.62 -12.74 -15.17
C LYS A 424 11.39 -11.49 -15.59
N GLU A 425 11.37 -10.43 -14.81
CA GLU A 425 12.19 -9.22 -15.03
C GLU A 425 13.68 -9.55 -15.09
N ARG A 426 14.13 -10.51 -14.28
CA ARG A 426 15.50 -11.04 -14.29
C ARG A 426 15.77 -12.06 -15.42
N LYS A 427 14.82 -12.25 -16.35
CA LYS A 427 14.92 -13.16 -17.51
C LYS A 427 15.17 -14.63 -17.13
N VAL A 428 14.72 -15.07 -15.94
CA VAL A 428 14.83 -16.48 -15.51
C VAL A 428 13.93 -17.35 -16.37
N SER A 429 14.39 -18.54 -16.76
CA SER A 429 13.63 -19.48 -17.60
C SER A 429 12.39 -20.02 -16.90
N ASN A 430 11.36 -20.40 -17.67
CA ASN A 430 10.14 -20.96 -17.09
C ASN A 430 10.41 -22.26 -16.31
N SER A 431 11.33 -23.10 -16.78
CA SER A 431 11.72 -24.33 -16.10
C SER A 431 12.35 -24.06 -14.73
N ASP A 432 13.24 -23.07 -14.64
CA ASP A 432 13.89 -22.71 -13.38
C ASP A 432 12.96 -22.01 -12.42
N ILE A 433 12.03 -21.19 -12.93
CA ILE A 433 10.94 -20.63 -12.12
C ILE A 433 10.11 -21.74 -11.48
N LEU A 434 9.76 -22.79 -12.22
CA LEU A 434 9.04 -23.93 -11.67
C LEU A 434 9.83 -24.67 -10.59
N LYS A 435 11.14 -24.87 -10.78
CA LYS A 435 12.03 -25.44 -9.75
C LYS A 435 12.04 -24.59 -8.48
N ILE A 436 12.19 -23.25 -8.63
CA ILE A 436 12.18 -22.30 -7.51
C ILE A 436 10.84 -22.37 -6.74
N PHE A 437 9.71 -22.46 -7.47
CA PHE A 437 8.39 -22.52 -6.83
C PHE A 437 8.07 -23.86 -6.16
N ASN A 438 8.82 -24.92 -6.47
CA ASN A 438 8.73 -26.23 -5.84
C ASN A 438 9.82 -26.46 -4.77
N SER A 439 10.76 -25.53 -4.58
CA SER A 439 11.83 -25.65 -3.60
C SER A 439 11.45 -24.94 -2.29
N PRO A 440 11.63 -25.58 -1.12
CA PRO A 440 11.39 -24.96 0.18
C PRO A 440 12.26 -23.70 0.36
N THR A 441 11.67 -22.64 0.86
CA THR A 441 12.35 -21.39 1.16
C THR A 441 11.75 -20.74 2.40
N SER A 442 12.56 -20.03 3.18
CA SER A 442 12.10 -19.26 4.31
C SER A 442 11.22 -18.10 3.84
N MET A 443 10.05 -17.95 4.45
CA MET A 443 9.10 -16.91 4.11
C MET A 443 8.16 -16.59 5.28
N LYS A 444 7.56 -15.42 5.24
CA LYS A 444 6.44 -15.05 6.10
C LYS A 444 5.13 -15.40 5.43
N ILE A 445 4.23 -16.01 6.18
CA ILE A 445 2.88 -16.34 5.73
C ILE A 445 1.84 -15.69 6.64
N PHE A 446 0.67 -15.43 6.08
CA PHE A 446 -0.44 -14.86 6.81
C PHE A 446 -0.97 -15.79 7.88
N ASN A 447 -1.26 -15.23 9.05
CA ASN A 447 -2.14 -15.80 10.06
C ASN A 447 -2.93 -14.66 10.73
N TYR A 448 -4.13 -14.93 11.22
CA TYR A 448 -4.96 -13.95 11.93
C TYR A 448 -4.32 -13.40 13.21
N THR A 449 -3.40 -14.17 13.83
CA THR A 449 -2.66 -13.76 15.04
C THR A 449 -1.37 -12.99 14.75
N GLY A 450 -1.07 -12.74 13.50
CA GLY A 450 0.18 -12.14 13.03
C GLY A 450 0.94 -13.09 12.10
N ASP A 451 1.86 -12.52 11.34
CA ASP A 451 2.64 -13.28 10.37
C ASP A 451 3.50 -14.36 11.04
N ILE A 452 3.59 -15.52 10.40
CA ILE A 452 4.40 -16.66 10.87
C ILE A 452 5.60 -16.81 9.94
N ASP A 453 6.80 -16.86 10.53
CA ASP A 453 8.02 -17.26 9.83
C ASP A 453 8.06 -18.79 9.68
N THR A 454 8.18 -19.26 8.46
CA THR A 454 8.16 -20.70 8.14
C THR A 454 9.01 -21.03 6.93
N VAL A 455 9.28 -22.33 6.74
CA VAL A 455 9.95 -22.87 5.56
C VAL A 455 8.97 -23.74 4.79
N MET A 456 8.58 -23.30 3.60
CA MET A 456 7.69 -24.05 2.71
C MET A 456 7.96 -23.71 1.25
N THR A 457 7.37 -24.45 0.32
CA THR A 457 7.48 -24.10 -1.09
C THR A 457 6.60 -22.87 -1.41
N PRO A 458 6.99 -22.00 -2.36
CA PRO A 458 6.11 -20.92 -2.83
C PRO A 458 4.75 -21.40 -3.33
N ASN A 459 4.65 -22.60 -3.93
CA ASN A 459 3.38 -23.18 -4.32
C ASN A 459 2.51 -23.54 -3.10
N ASP A 460 3.12 -24.00 -2.00
CA ASP A 460 2.36 -24.29 -0.77
C ASP A 460 1.91 -23.01 -0.07
N SER A 461 2.69 -21.92 -0.17
CA SER A 461 2.24 -20.61 0.33
C SER A 461 1.04 -20.07 -0.43
N ILE A 462 0.94 -20.33 -1.74
CA ILE A 462 -0.26 -20.01 -2.54
C ILE A 462 -1.47 -20.82 -2.04
N LYS A 463 -1.31 -22.13 -1.81
CA LYS A 463 -2.38 -22.98 -1.25
C LYS A 463 -2.78 -22.51 0.15
N HIS A 464 -1.82 -22.13 0.99
CA HIS A 464 -2.06 -21.58 2.31
C HIS A 464 -2.96 -20.33 2.23
N ASN A 465 -2.62 -19.37 1.38
CA ASN A 465 -3.43 -18.17 1.20
C ASN A 465 -4.84 -18.48 0.66
N LEU A 466 -4.97 -19.44 -0.25
CA LEU A 466 -6.27 -19.91 -0.77
C LEU A 466 -7.15 -20.57 0.29
N SER A 467 -6.61 -20.99 1.42
CA SER A 467 -7.38 -21.62 2.51
C SER A 467 -8.16 -20.64 3.38
N PHE A 468 -7.85 -19.34 3.32
CA PHE A 468 -8.50 -18.33 4.15
C PHE A 468 -9.79 -17.79 3.51
N LEU A 469 -10.85 -17.73 4.31
CA LEU A 469 -12.10 -17.06 3.93
C LEU A 469 -11.84 -15.56 3.77
N GLN A 470 -12.46 -14.98 2.74
CA GLN A 470 -12.47 -13.55 2.51
C GLN A 470 -13.90 -13.01 2.62
N THR A 471 -14.04 -11.77 3.06
CA THR A 471 -15.33 -11.09 3.19
C THR A 471 -15.19 -9.61 2.90
N GLY A 472 -16.28 -8.98 2.47
CA GLY A 472 -16.42 -7.53 2.37
C GLY A 472 -17.49 -7.03 3.34
N LEU A 473 -17.31 -5.81 3.83
CA LEU A 473 -18.30 -5.05 4.59
C LEU A 473 -18.30 -3.62 4.11
N VAL A 474 -19.47 -3.07 3.85
CA VAL A 474 -19.65 -1.64 3.55
C VAL A 474 -20.85 -1.11 4.31
N SER A 475 -20.74 0.10 4.83
CA SER A 475 -21.85 0.84 5.47
C SER A 475 -22.03 2.16 4.73
N ILE A 476 -23.25 2.39 4.25
CA ILE A 476 -23.66 3.61 3.55
C ILE A 476 -24.78 4.28 4.35
N GLU A 477 -24.71 5.58 4.49
CA GLU A 477 -25.79 6.37 5.04
C GLU A 477 -26.84 6.64 3.95
N PRO A 478 -28.07 6.14 4.06
CA PRO A 478 -29.02 6.20 2.94
C PRO A 478 -29.32 7.62 2.46
N LYS A 479 -29.53 8.57 3.39
CA LYS A 479 -29.92 9.95 3.08
C LYS A 479 -28.87 10.73 2.28
N THR A 480 -27.59 10.47 2.50
CA THR A 480 -26.49 11.23 1.90
C THR A 480 -25.72 10.45 0.84
N GLY A 481 -25.87 9.13 0.82
CA GLY A 481 -25.00 8.23 0.05
C GLY A 481 -23.58 8.12 0.59
N PHE A 482 -23.28 8.69 1.74
CA PHE A 482 -21.94 8.70 2.31
C PHE A 482 -21.50 7.33 2.79
N ILE A 483 -20.33 6.88 2.33
CA ILE A 483 -19.69 5.67 2.81
C ILE A 483 -19.10 5.94 4.18
N ARG A 484 -19.60 5.24 5.21
CA ARG A 484 -19.20 5.43 6.62
C ARG A 484 -18.16 4.40 7.07
N ALA A 485 -18.19 3.19 6.50
CA ALA A 485 -17.18 2.16 6.73
C ALA A 485 -17.00 1.28 5.48
N TRP A 486 -15.77 0.76 5.30
CA TRP A 486 -15.41 -0.09 4.17
C TRP A 486 -14.32 -1.07 4.56
N VAL A 487 -14.62 -2.36 4.55
CA VAL A 487 -13.66 -3.44 4.78
C VAL A 487 -13.62 -4.33 3.55
N GLY A 488 -12.59 -4.24 2.74
CA GLY A 488 -12.46 -4.99 1.48
C GLY A 488 -11.84 -6.38 1.65
N GLY A 489 -11.38 -6.73 2.84
CA GLY A 489 -10.75 -8.02 3.12
C GLY A 489 -10.02 -8.02 4.45
N THR A 490 -9.34 -9.12 4.77
CA THR A 490 -8.68 -9.31 6.07
C THR A 490 -7.30 -8.69 6.16
N ASN A 491 -6.53 -8.70 5.07
CA ASN A 491 -5.16 -8.15 5.04
C ASN A 491 -4.74 -7.87 3.59
N ILE A 492 -4.61 -6.60 3.23
CA ILE A 492 -4.30 -6.17 1.86
C ILE A 492 -2.90 -6.59 1.38
N ASN A 493 -1.97 -6.91 2.30
CA ASN A 493 -0.62 -7.36 1.91
C ASN A 493 -0.64 -8.76 1.31
N TYR A 494 -1.56 -9.62 1.78
CA TYR A 494 -1.72 -11.00 1.31
C TYR A 494 -2.89 -11.16 0.35
N PHE A 495 -4.00 -10.42 0.56
CA PHE A 495 -5.25 -10.52 -0.19
C PHE A 495 -5.55 -9.18 -0.86
N LYS A 496 -5.07 -9.00 -2.09
CA LYS A 496 -5.14 -7.71 -2.80
C LYS A 496 -6.51 -7.42 -3.43
N ILE A 497 -7.40 -8.42 -3.51
CA ILE A 497 -8.73 -8.26 -4.11
C ILE A 497 -9.66 -7.61 -3.08
N ASP A 498 -10.20 -6.45 -3.44
CA ASP A 498 -11.24 -5.78 -2.66
C ASP A 498 -12.58 -6.50 -2.87
N MET A 499 -13.11 -7.08 -1.78
CA MET A 499 -14.36 -7.84 -1.79
C MET A 499 -15.60 -6.94 -1.87
N VAL A 500 -15.43 -5.62 -1.75
CA VAL A 500 -16.54 -4.65 -1.86
C VAL A 500 -16.79 -4.26 -3.31
N THR A 501 -15.72 -4.02 -4.10
CA THR A 501 -15.83 -3.55 -5.49
C THR A 501 -15.45 -4.60 -6.53
N ASN A 502 -14.36 -5.35 -6.31
CA ASN A 502 -13.74 -6.17 -7.35
C ASN A 502 -14.22 -7.62 -7.35
N ASN A 503 -15.17 -7.97 -6.51
CA ASN A 503 -15.67 -9.34 -6.37
C ASN A 503 -17.17 -9.39 -6.50
N SER A 504 -17.66 -9.52 -7.72
CA SER A 504 -19.09 -9.79 -7.98
C SER A 504 -19.44 -11.19 -7.52
N ARG A 505 -20.50 -11.33 -6.73
CA ARG A 505 -21.01 -12.59 -6.19
C ARG A 505 -22.49 -12.72 -6.43
N GLN A 506 -22.98 -13.97 -6.50
CA GLN A 506 -24.41 -14.23 -6.47
C GLN A 506 -25.02 -13.63 -5.21
N ILE A 507 -25.98 -12.74 -5.42
CA ILE A 507 -26.59 -11.97 -4.33
C ILE A 507 -27.70 -12.75 -3.61
N GLY A 508 -28.22 -13.81 -4.21
CA GLY A 508 -29.22 -14.66 -3.60
C GLY A 508 -30.50 -13.90 -3.22
N SER A 509 -31.05 -14.24 -2.07
CA SER A 509 -32.33 -13.68 -1.61
C SER A 509 -32.33 -12.18 -1.31
N THR A 510 -31.17 -11.51 -1.33
CA THR A 510 -31.11 -10.05 -1.22
C THR A 510 -31.68 -9.33 -2.45
N MET A 511 -31.90 -10.05 -3.56
CA MET A 511 -32.59 -9.55 -4.74
C MET A 511 -34.11 -9.43 -4.55
N LYS A 512 -34.71 -10.19 -3.65
CA LYS A 512 -36.18 -10.26 -3.52
C LYS A 512 -36.86 -8.91 -3.33
N PRO A 513 -36.38 -7.98 -2.49
CA PRO A 513 -36.98 -6.65 -2.39
C PRO A 513 -37.15 -5.96 -3.74
N PHE A 514 -36.15 -6.06 -4.64
CA PHE A 514 -36.20 -5.46 -5.98
C PHE A 514 -37.26 -6.15 -6.87
N VAL A 515 -37.35 -7.49 -6.82
CA VAL A 515 -38.37 -8.24 -7.54
C VAL A 515 -39.77 -7.81 -7.13
N TYR A 516 -40.01 -7.69 -5.83
CA TYR A 516 -41.31 -7.28 -5.29
C TYR A 516 -41.63 -5.82 -5.62
N ALA A 517 -40.64 -4.92 -5.52
CA ALA A 517 -40.78 -3.52 -5.89
C ALA A 517 -41.14 -3.37 -7.38
N THR A 518 -40.44 -4.09 -8.27
CA THR A 518 -40.73 -4.09 -9.72
C THR A 518 -42.17 -4.52 -10.01
N ALA A 519 -42.63 -5.60 -9.39
CA ALA A 519 -43.98 -6.12 -9.63
C ALA A 519 -45.09 -5.20 -9.08
N LEU A 520 -44.85 -4.54 -7.92
CA LEU A 520 -45.72 -3.55 -7.35
C LEU A 520 -45.81 -2.28 -8.22
N GLU A 521 -44.68 -1.79 -8.69
CA GLU A 521 -44.55 -0.63 -9.58
C GLU A 521 -45.29 -0.85 -10.90
N LEU A 522 -45.16 -2.04 -11.49
CA LEU A 522 -45.88 -2.42 -12.70
C LEU A 522 -47.39 -2.68 -12.50
N GLY A 523 -47.85 -2.65 -11.23
CA GLY A 523 -49.23 -3.01 -10.90
C GLY A 523 -49.59 -4.51 -11.14
N SER A 524 -48.58 -5.36 -11.42
CA SER A 524 -48.76 -6.81 -11.66
C SER A 524 -49.27 -7.52 -10.39
N VAL A 525 -48.97 -6.97 -9.22
CA VAL A 525 -49.40 -7.45 -7.91
C VAL A 525 -49.82 -6.30 -7.02
N LYS A 526 -50.63 -6.60 -6.01
CA LYS A 526 -51.00 -5.69 -4.92
C LYS A 526 -50.53 -6.25 -3.58
N PRO A 527 -50.36 -5.45 -2.53
CA PRO A 527 -49.89 -5.94 -1.22
C PRO A 527 -50.71 -7.13 -0.67
N CYS A 528 -51.98 -7.21 -0.99
CA CYS A 528 -52.89 -8.27 -0.56
C CYS A 528 -52.98 -9.43 -1.55
N THR A 529 -52.22 -9.46 -2.64
CA THR A 529 -52.24 -10.54 -3.64
C THR A 529 -51.88 -11.86 -2.98
N ARG A 530 -52.63 -12.91 -3.35
CA ARG A 530 -52.41 -14.29 -2.94
C ARG A 530 -52.05 -15.14 -4.15
N PHE A 531 -51.16 -16.06 -3.97
CA PHE A 531 -50.71 -16.98 -5.02
C PHE A 531 -51.08 -18.42 -4.69
N THR A 532 -51.41 -19.18 -5.73
CA THR A 532 -51.61 -20.61 -5.67
C THR A 532 -50.30 -21.35 -6.02
N LYS A 533 -50.32 -22.68 -5.95
CA LYS A 533 -49.13 -23.47 -6.32
C LYS A 533 -48.82 -23.38 -7.82
N ASP A 534 -49.83 -23.20 -8.63
CA ASP A 534 -49.69 -23.17 -10.09
C ASP A 534 -49.14 -21.83 -10.60
N ASP A 535 -49.27 -20.77 -9.79
CA ASP A 535 -48.66 -19.47 -10.08
C ASP A 535 -47.15 -19.46 -9.86
N CYS A 536 -46.58 -20.44 -9.14
CA CYS A 536 -45.20 -20.46 -8.70
C CYS A 536 -44.20 -20.89 -9.80
N GLN A 537 -44.31 -20.28 -10.98
CA GLN A 537 -43.48 -20.56 -12.13
C GLN A 537 -43.16 -19.33 -12.98
N VAL A 538 -42.08 -19.39 -13.73
CA VAL A 538 -41.70 -18.38 -14.74
C VAL A 538 -41.59 -19.08 -16.09
N VAL A 539 -42.37 -18.62 -17.09
CA VAL A 539 -42.48 -19.26 -18.40
C VAL A 539 -41.71 -18.47 -19.45
N GLU A 540 -40.91 -19.15 -20.25
CA GLU A 540 -40.27 -18.60 -21.46
C GLU A 540 -41.08 -18.93 -22.70
N VAL A 541 -41.30 -17.94 -23.58
CA VAL A 541 -42.05 -18.07 -24.83
C VAL A 541 -41.25 -17.57 -26.03
N ASP A 542 -41.59 -18.07 -27.22
CA ASP A 542 -41.11 -17.55 -28.50
C ASP A 542 -41.85 -16.27 -28.93
N ASP A 543 -41.52 -15.71 -30.10
CA ASP A 543 -42.12 -14.49 -30.62
C ASP A 543 -43.62 -14.61 -30.94
N LEU A 544 -44.14 -15.83 -31.10
CA LEU A 544 -45.54 -16.12 -31.32
C LEU A 544 -46.32 -16.38 -30.03
N GLY A 545 -45.59 -16.39 -28.87
CA GLY A 545 -46.17 -16.64 -27.55
C GLY A 545 -46.26 -18.13 -27.18
N HIS A 546 -45.70 -19.04 -27.99
CA HIS A 546 -45.66 -20.46 -27.65
C HIS A 546 -44.57 -20.74 -26.62
N VAL A 547 -44.86 -21.63 -25.68
CA VAL A 547 -43.89 -22.05 -24.64
C VAL A 547 -42.71 -22.76 -25.28
N ILE A 548 -41.50 -22.24 -25.02
CA ILE A 548 -40.25 -22.81 -25.55
C ILE A 548 -40.00 -24.16 -24.87
N LYS A 549 -39.90 -25.23 -25.64
CA LYS A 549 -39.61 -26.57 -25.13
C LYS A 549 -38.14 -26.71 -24.75
N LYS A 550 -37.78 -26.38 -23.49
CA LYS A 550 -36.46 -26.58 -22.88
C LYS A 550 -36.58 -27.46 -21.64
N LYS A 551 -35.51 -28.14 -21.25
CA LYS A 551 -35.44 -29.00 -20.06
C LYS A 551 -35.93 -28.35 -18.78
N ASN A 552 -35.74 -27.04 -18.61
CA ASN A 552 -36.06 -26.27 -17.41
C ASN A 552 -37.13 -25.19 -17.64
N ASN A 553 -37.96 -25.30 -18.65
CA ASN A 553 -39.07 -24.39 -18.89
C ASN A 553 -40.41 -25.15 -18.71
N PRO A 554 -41.33 -24.68 -17.88
CA PRO A 554 -41.21 -23.44 -17.08
C PRO A 554 -40.18 -23.55 -15.93
N PHE A 555 -39.55 -22.42 -15.54
CA PHE A 555 -38.69 -22.38 -14.38
C PHE A 555 -39.52 -22.48 -13.09
N ILE A 556 -39.33 -23.58 -12.36
CA ILE A 556 -39.96 -23.82 -11.06
C ILE A 556 -38.84 -23.94 -10.03
N PRO A 557 -38.80 -23.04 -9.00
CA PRO A 557 -37.75 -23.11 -8.00
C PRO A 557 -37.91 -24.36 -7.13
N ASN A 558 -36.80 -25.08 -6.91
CA ASN A 558 -36.81 -26.25 -6.04
C ASN A 558 -37.36 -25.88 -4.64
N LYS A 559 -38.15 -26.76 -4.05
CA LYS A 559 -38.67 -26.72 -2.70
C LYS A 559 -37.51 -26.86 -1.67
N GLY A 560 -36.54 -25.94 -1.70
CA GLY A 560 -35.38 -25.94 -0.79
C GLY A 560 -35.81 -25.57 0.62
N ASN A 561 -35.62 -26.48 1.53
CA ASN A 561 -35.74 -26.48 2.98
C ASN A 561 -37.02 -27.15 3.54
N LYS A 562 -36.81 -28.08 4.46
CA LYS A 562 -37.82 -28.88 5.18
C LYS A 562 -38.84 -28.06 6.00
N GLY A 563 -38.79 -26.72 5.96
CA GLY A 563 -39.78 -25.82 6.58
C GLY A 563 -40.74 -25.14 5.63
N SER A 564 -40.58 -25.28 4.30
CA SER A 564 -41.34 -24.53 3.28
C SER A 564 -42.71 -25.12 2.93
N ASN A 565 -43.15 -26.25 3.53
CA ASN A 565 -44.45 -26.86 3.22
C ASN A 565 -45.65 -26.09 3.82
N ASN A 566 -45.44 -25.18 4.77
CA ASN A 566 -46.50 -24.43 5.46
C ASN A 566 -46.84 -23.06 4.86
N TRP A 567 -46.13 -22.59 3.81
CA TRP A 567 -46.44 -21.28 3.23
C TRP A 567 -47.81 -21.26 2.53
N MET A 568 -48.27 -22.40 2.04
CA MET A 568 -49.62 -22.56 1.46
C MET A 568 -50.74 -22.61 2.51
N ALA A 569 -50.44 -23.07 3.73
CA ALA A 569 -51.44 -23.10 4.78
C ALA A 569 -51.91 -21.71 5.20
N ASN A 570 -51.09 -20.68 4.97
CA ASN A 570 -51.44 -19.25 5.20
C ASN A 570 -51.80 -18.53 3.89
N GLY A 571 -52.11 -19.23 2.82
CA GLY A 571 -52.68 -18.72 1.59
C GLY A 571 -51.77 -17.88 0.72
N GLY A 572 -50.46 -18.19 0.63
CA GLY A 572 -49.53 -17.60 -0.33
C GLY A 572 -49.51 -16.08 -0.43
N LEU A 573 -49.75 -15.35 0.68
CA LEU A 573 -49.82 -13.91 0.70
C LEU A 573 -48.46 -13.29 0.32
N LEU A 574 -48.49 -12.28 -0.54
CA LEU A 574 -47.31 -11.56 -1.04
C LEU A 574 -46.36 -11.17 0.10
N ALA A 575 -46.87 -10.48 1.14
CA ALA A 575 -46.08 -10.04 2.28
C ALA A 575 -45.36 -11.18 3.02
N ASN A 576 -46.08 -12.29 3.25
CA ASN A 576 -45.49 -13.48 3.92
C ASN A 576 -44.40 -14.11 3.08
N GLY A 577 -44.52 -14.09 1.74
CA GLY A 577 -43.52 -14.57 0.82
C GLY A 577 -42.19 -13.81 0.96
N LEU A 578 -42.24 -12.48 1.12
CA LEU A 578 -41.06 -11.65 1.32
C LEU A 578 -40.48 -11.83 2.74
N ILE A 579 -41.31 -11.77 3.79
CA ILE A 579 -40.90 -11.91 5.19
C ILE A 579 -40.17 -13.24 5.43
N GLN A 580 -40.71 -14.34 4.87
CA GLN A 580 -40.12 -15.67 5.01
C GLN A 580 -39.06 -15.98 3.97
N SER A 581 -38.77 -15.03 3.07
CA SER A 581 -37.83 -15.23 1.94
C SER A 581 -38.21 -16.47 1.11
N ASN A 582 -39.49 -16.66 0.78
CA ASN A 582 -40.02 -17.84 0.11
C ASN A 582 -39.70 -17.80 -1.38
N ASN A 583 -39.06 -18.86 -1.91
CA ASN A 583 -38.67 -18.95 -3.31
C ASN A 583 -39.85 -19.14 -4.26
N PRO A 584 -40.82 -20.07 -3.98
CA PRO A 584 -42.00 -20.23 -4.79
C PRO A 584 -42.82 -18.95 -4.95
N THR A 585 -43.13 -18.24 -3.86
CA THR A 585 -43.84 -16.96 -3.90
C THR A 585 -43.07 -15.90 -4.72
N THR A 586 -41.75 -15.86 -4.60
CA THR A 586 -40.93 -14.92 -5.38
C THR A 586 -41.00 -15.25 -6.89
N ALA A 587 -41.02 -16.52 -7.26
CA ALA A 587 -41.21 -16.94 -8.67
C ALA A 587 -42.61 -16.57 -9.18
N ALA A 588 -43.66 -16.70 -8.35
CA ALA A 588 -45.01 -16.25 -8.69
C ALA A 588 -45.07 -14.74 -8.95
N VAL A 589 -44.46 -13.96 -8.05
CA VAL A 589 -44.33 -12.49 -8.21
C VAL A 589 -43.56 -12.13 -9.48
N PHE A 590 -42.50 -12.86 -9.79
CA PHE A 590 -41.70 -12.60 -10.99
C PHE A 590 -42.42 -13.04 -12.27
N GLY A 591 -43.17 -14.15 -12.23
CA GLY A 591 -44.00 -14.63 -13.34
C GLY A 591 -45.18 -13.73 -13.64
N SER A 592 -45.75 -13.04 -12.62
CA SER A 592 -46.84 -12.09 -12.79
C SER A 592 -46.51 -10.89 -13.67
N MET A 593 -45.21 -10.60 -13.89
CA MET A 593 -44.73 -9.55 -14.80
C MET A 593 -44.82 -9.99 -16.29
N GLY A 594 -45.40 -11.15 -16.56
CA GLY A 594 -45.59 -11.70 -17.91
C GLY A 594 -44.57 -12.75 -18.31
N PRO A 595 -44.86 -13.47 -19.41
CA PRO A 595 -43.95 -14.48 -19.93
C PRO A 595 -42.65 -13.86 -20.47
N VAL A 596 -41.56 -14.60 -20.31
CA VAL A 596 -40.23 -14.16 -20.75
C VAL A 596 -40.04 -14.39 -22.23
N ASN A 597 -39.86 -13.32 -22.98
CA ASN A 597 -39.48 -13.38 -24.40
C ASN A 597 -38.17 -12.63 -24.59
N ALA A 598 -37.12 -13.36 -25.01
CA ALA A 598 -35.79 -12.81 -25.16
C ALA A 598 -35.67 -11.82 -26.33
N ASN A 599 -36.35 -12.08 -27.45
CA ASN A 599 -36.31 -11.22 -28.63
C ASN A 599 -37.09 -9.92 -28.43
N LYS A 600 -38.29 -10.02 -27.85
CA LYS A 600 -39.13 -8.86 -27.52
C LYS A 600 -38.72 -8.15 -26.27
N LYS A 601 -37.77 -8.70 -25.50
CA LYS A 601 -37.29 -8.17 -24.21
C LYS A 601 -38.44 -7.91 -23.23
N THR A 602 -39.31 -8.91 -23.04
CA THR A 602 -40.46 -8.84 -22.12
C THR A 602 -40.35 -9.81 -20.96
N GLY A 603 -41.22 -9.62 -19.94
CA GLY A 603 -41.29 -10.47 -18.75
C GLY A 603 -40.34 -10.05 -17.64
N GLY A 604 -40.38 -10.76 -16.53
CA GLY A 604 -39.71 -10.42 -15.28
C GLY A 604 -38.23 -10.05 -15.41
N PRO A 605 -37.38 -10.79 -16.14
CA PRO A 605 -35.97 -10.45 -16.30
C PRO A 605 -35.73 -9.05 -16.86
N TYR A 606 -36.47 -8.65 -17.86
CA TYR A 606 -36.28 -7.36 -18.54
C TYR A 606 -36.86 -6.20 -17.73
N GLN A 607 -37.99 -6.42 -17.05
CA GLN A 607 -38.58 -5.42 -16.15
C GLN A 607 -37.68 -5.14 -14.94
N LEU A 608 -37.12 -6.19 -14.35
CA LEU A 608 -36.18 -6.07 -13.24
C LEU A 608 -34.86 -5.43 -13.69
N ASP A 609 -34.34 -5.76 -14.88
CA ASP A 609 -33.15 -5.12 -15.44
C ASP A 609 -33.35 -3.61 -15.64
N LEU A 610 -34.56 -3.18 -16.06
CA LEU A 610 -34.88 -1.78 -16.22
C LEU A 610 -34.83 -1.05 -14.86
N LEU A 611 -35.42 -1.60 -13.80
CA LEU A 611 -35.32 -1.05 -12.45
C LEU A 611 -33.87 -0.98 -11.98
N LEU A 612 -33.10 -2.04 -12.16
CA LEU A 612 -31.70 -2.11 -11.73
C LEU A 612 -30.79 -1.11 -12.47
N ARG A 613 -31.05 -0.89 -13.77
CA ARG A 613 -30.33 0.15 -14.55
C ARG A 613 -30.60 1.55 -14.02
N ASN A 614 -31.82 1.85 -13.59
CA ASN A 614 -32.13 3.11 -12.93
C ASN A 614 -31.41 3.28 -11.58
N MET A 615 -31.00 2.16 -10.98
CA MET A 615 -30.16 2.11 -9.76
C MET A 615 -28.65 1.96 -10.09
N ASN A 616 -28.25 2.22 -11.35
CA ASN A 616 -26.89 2.13 -11.85
C ASN A 616 -26.26 0.71 -11.78
N ILE A 617 -27.09 -0.33 -11.81
CA ILE A 617 -26.65 -1.74 -11.92
C ILE A 617 -26.90 -2.25 -13.35
N PHE A 618 -25.84 -2.62 -14.05
CA PHE A 618 -25.88 -3.08 -15.43
C PHE A 618 -25.55 -4.57 -15.49
N LEU A 619 -26.54 -5.37 -15.89
CA LEU A 619 -26.38 -6.81 -16.05
C LEU A 619 -26.01 -7.16 -17.50
N SER A 620 -25.21 -8.22 -17.67
CA SER A 620 -24.96 -8.78 -19.00
C SER A 620 -26.15 -9.59 -19.50
N PRO A 621 -26.39 -9.67 -20.82
CA PRO A 621 -27.55 -10.36 -21.37
C PRO A 621 -27.70 -11.82 -20.95
N ASP A 622 -26.61 -12.54 -20.70
CA ASP A 622 -26.61 -13.91 -20.21
C ASP A 622 -27.11 -14.09 -18.77
N GLN A 623 -27.19 -12.98 -18.01
CA GLN A 623 -27.74 -12.95 -16.65
C GLN A 623 -29.27 -12.71 -16.63
N LEU A 624 -29.87 -12.30 -17.75
CA LEU A 624 -31.31 -12.01 -17.87
C LEU A 624 -32.11 -13.30 -18.10
N VAL A 625 -32.20 -14.10 -17.07
CA VAL A 625 -32.81 -15.44 -17.09
C VAL A 625 -33.90 -15.57 -16.00
N PRO A 626 -34.86 -16.51 -16.13
CA PRO A 626 -35.91 -16.69 -15.11
C PRO A 626 -35.42 -16.88 -13.67
N SER A 627 -34.27 -17.53 -13.49
CA SER A 627 -33.68 -17.77 -12.16
C SER A 627 -33.14 -16.51 -11.47
N MET A 628 -33.06 -15.39 -12.17
CA MET A 628 -32.63 -14.13 -11.61
C MET A 628 -33.57 -13.64 -10.48
N CYS A 629 -34.82 -14.07 -10.44
CA CYS A 629 -35.71 -13.82 -9.30
C CYS A 629 -35.16 -14.32 -7.95
N LEU A 630 -34.28 -15.33 -8.00
CA LEU A 630 -33.63 -15.90 -6.81
C LEU A 630 -32.21 -15.31 -6.57
N GLY A 631 -31.83 -14.28 -7.34
CA GLY A 631 -30.53 -13.61 -7.20
C GLY A 631 -29.36 -14.42 -7.71
N THR A 632 -29.51 -15.11 -8.85
CA THR A 632 -28.43 -15.87 -9.50
C THR A 632 -27.38 -14.97 -10.17
N MET A 633 -27.69 -13.69 -10.39
CA MET A 633 -26.75 -12.73 -10.94
C MET A 633 -25.63 -12.37 -9.98
N ASN A 634 -24.51 -11.97 -10.55
CA ASN A 634 -23.33 -11.51 -9.82
C ASN A 634 -23.29 -9.99 -9.80
N ILE A 635 -23.35 -9.39 -8.60
CA ILE A 635 -23.31 -7.94 -8.38
C ILE A 635 -22.22 -7.62 -7.34
N PRO A 636 -21.44 -6.54 -7.52
CA PRO A 636 -20.53 -6.04 -6.48
C PRO A 636 -21.29 -5.63 -5.22
N LEU A 637 -20.67 -5.82 -4.06
CA LEU A 637 -21.32 -5.50 -2.78
C LEU A 637 -21.70 -4.03 -2.69
N ILE A 638 -20.84 -3.13 -3.16
CA ILE A 638 -21.09 -1.67 -3.12
C ILE A 638 -22.35 -1.29 -3.91
N ASP A 639 -22.50 -1.84 -5.11
CA ASP A 639 -23.64 -1.53 -5.99
C ASP A 639 -24.95 -2.05 -5.39
N LEU A 640 -24.92 -3.26 -4.81
CA LEU A 640 -26.07 -3.84 -4.14
C LEU A 640 -26.50 -3.00 -2.92
N VAL A 641 -25.56 -2.57 -2.08
CA VAL A 641 -25.88 -1.77 -0.89
C VAL A 641 -26.35 -0.39 -1.28
N ALA A 642 -25.74 0.24 -2.30
CA ALA A 642 -26.22 1.52 -2.84
C ALA A 642 -27.66 1.43 -3.36
N ALA A 643 -27.99 0.37 -4.11
CA ALA A 643 -29.35 0.13 -4.57
C ALA A 643 -30.33 -0.10 -3.42
N GLN A 644 -29.92 -0.81 -2.35
CA GLN A 644 -30.76 -1.00 -1.17
C GLN A 644 -31.07 0.33 -0.43
N CYS A 645 -30.18 1.33 -0.53
CA CYS A 645 -30.42 2.65 0.07
C CYS A 645 -31.64 3.37 -0.55
N VAL A 646 -32.02 3.05 -1.79
CA VAL A 646 -33.21 3.63 -2.46
C VAL A 646 -34.47 3.34 -1.65
N PHE A 647 -34.61 2.14 -1.08
CA PHE A 647 -35.79 1.79 -0.27
C PHE A 647 -35.90 2.56 1.05
N ALA A 648 -34.81 3.15 1.53
CA ALA A 648 -34.78 3.93 2.76
C ALA A 648 -34.78 5.46 2.51
N ASN A 649 -34.72 5.86 1.24
CA ASN A 649 -34.50 7.28 0.91
C ASN A 649 -35.72 7.95 0.28
N ASN A 650 -36.83 7.21 0.07
CA ASN A 650 -38.11 7.67 -0.53
C ASN A 650 -37.97 8.77 -1.59
#